data_5d8c233ad38c9bbeb27f230492ae3069
#
_entry.id   5d8c233ad38c9bbeb27f230492ae3069
#
_cell.length_a   1.000
_cell.length_b   1.000
_cell.length_c   1.000
_cell.angle_alpha   90.00
_cell.angle_beta   90.00
_cell.angle_gamma   90.00
#
_symmetry.space_group_name_H-M   'P 1'
#
loop_
_entity.id
_entity.type
_entity.pdbx_description
1 polymer ?
#
loop_
_entity_poly.entity_id
_entity_poly.type
_entity_poly.pdbx_seq_one_letter_code
_entity_poly.pdbx_strand_id
1 'polypeptide(L)'
;MRRVFPFILLLVAGGLSAADTVSPVFPGLDREGLNQRARGLVLIGEYGCVACHPAGNFKAELESRMAPRLDTVGTRISPAYLEAYLLDPHKLEPGTRKPDLFKGLAQAWFPARSLKDMAENLTHYLVSLQAGPFEGLAPDHVAAARGEKLYHSVGCVVCHSPRDQKGRPLLAAGSVSLAGVEKKYSISSLAAFLEAPHEVRPAGRMPDLHLDSNEAWQLANYLCRDAKVPGNLRYTLYLDKMEEGVAKLPGKEERGGLVAGPGLDDFKKYRTDFALRLEGYFHPPLAGDYVFELASNKVGILSVKGETLISLGEGGRERKTLRLEAKPHKLELLYLHVDGDPELELLVSGPGLKKGPVPPALLSSEKTPVAPLEGFVVDEKKAGWGKGLYGQFLCGRCHGGGPDVQTKEFAELSRLDPAKGCLSVNGNGVMFALSKPQREDIRAALATPDYKPSGEEKIRLELARFNCIGCHERGTLGGVRKDRNDYFTSADPKLGEPGRLPPPLTGTGAKLQLDWLRNTIANGQRIRPYVKVRMPAFGGENVKGLAELFVAADKVPAVVFDPLPKDRKKARAVTDIGHRIVGDRGMNCIACHTFRGKGTSSMASVDIVDTTTKRLNKDWFYHYMLEPARFRPNTIMPQFFAGGVSVLADIEGGDAKKQLNALWNYLAEGRNTRQPSGMVRASMEIVVGEEAVMLRRSVQDTGKRGISVGYPLKVNLTFDAENVCLNQLWRGKFLDPGGVWRGQGSGNARIIPRQKLKLGRGSPLQRLPDEDSPWAADTSRSLGIRFKGYRLDELRRPTFSYVYGGTRVSDKPMDLLDKKTNRVYLSRTITLEGGELGGLYFRAAVHPEVAGEGDGSVTVGGTVNIRASGLLPGGKREALKFLVRPSGKAREAVVSIGNEGDAAEVLLEYRWLEEEK
;
A
#
# COMPACT_ATOMS: atom_id res chain seq x y z
N MET A 1 -35.90 42.70 -33.63
CA MET A 1 -37.03 41.74 -33.43
C MET A 1 -36.43 40.37 -33.09
N ARG A 2 -36.34 40.03 -31.81
CA ARG A 2 -35.87 38.71 -31.33
C ARG A 2 -37.11 37.91 -30.97
N ARG A 3 -37.35 36.80 -31.65
CA ARG A 3 -38.39 35.84 -31.33
C ARG A 3 -37.91 34.92 -30.22
N VAL A 4 -38.54 34.93 -29.07
CA VAL A 4 -38.42 34.05 -27.95
C VAL A 4 -39.37 32.87 -28.23
N PHE A 5 -38.81 31.63 -28.31
CA PHE A 5 -39.62 30.39 -28.28
C PHE A 5 -39.70 29.92 -26.84
N PRO A 6 -40.88 29.61 -26.32
CA PRO A 6 -41.00 28.98 -25.00
C PRO A 6 -40.77 27.46 -25.15
N PHE A 7 -39.82 26.95 -24.38
CA PHE A 7 -39.62 25.49 -24.14
C PHE A 7 -40.76 25.03 -23.21
N ILE A 8 -41.68 24.28 -23.72
CA ILE A 8 -42.67 23.52 -22.91
C ILE A 8 -41.98 22.26 -22.37
N LEU A 9 -41.70 22.25 -21.07
CA LEU A 9 -41.22 21.07 -20.33
C LEU A 9 -42.42 20.17 -20.13
N LEU A 10 -42.55 19.11 -20.97
CA LEU A 10 -43.51 18.00 -20.71
C LEU A 10 -42.96 17.17 -19.56
N LEU A 11 -43.46 17.40 -18.35
CA LEU A 11 -43.38 16.48 -17.25
C LEU A 11 -44.21 15.24 -17.57
N VAL A 12 -43.59 14.21 -18.13
CA VAL A 12 -44.18 12.86 -18.16
C VAL A 12 -44.13 12.33 -16.73
N ALA A 13 -45.20 12.51 -16.00
CA ALA A 13 -45.48 11.78 -14.77
C ALA A 13 -45.76 10.31 -15.15
N GLY A 14 -44.69 9.52 -15.38
CA GLY A 14 -44.74 8.08 -15.43
C GLY A 14 -45.08 7.57 -14.04
N GLY A 15 -46.32 7.11 -13.85
CA GLY A 15 -46.75 6.42 -12.65
C GLY A 15 -45.79 5.25 -12.38
N LEU A 16 -45.08 5.31 -11.23
CA LEU A 16 -44.37 4.17 -10.67
C LEU A 16 -45.38 3.11 -10.27
N SER A 17 -45.69 2.22 -11.22
CA SER A 17 -46.34 0.95 -10.98
C SER A 17 -45.46 0.12 -10.05
N ALA A 18 -46.10 -0.64 -9.16
CA ALA A 18 -45.55 -1.55 -8.14
C ALA A 18 -44.10 -1.95 -8.34
N ALA A 19 -43.28 -1.57 -7.35
CA ALA A 19 -41.83 -1.70 -7.24
C ALA A 19 -41.19 -2.75 -8.17
N ASP A 20 -40.65 -2.33 -9.29
CA ASP A 20 -39.73 -3.15 -10.10
C ASP A 20 -38.56 -3.58 -9.21
N THR A 21 -38.52 -4.84 -8.81
CA THR A 21 -37.41 -5.39 -8.03
C THR A 21 -36.13 -5.27 -8.85
N VAL A 22 -35.12 -4.60 -8.29
CA VAL A 22 -33.82 -4.45 -8.93
C VAL A 22 -33.21 -5.83 -9.13
N SER A 23 -33.00 -6.21 -10.39
CA SER A 23 -32.36 -7.48 -10.73
C SER A 23 -30.88 -7.52 -10.37
N PRO A 24 -30.36 -8.66 -9.89
CA PRO A 24 -28.96 -8.86 -9.63
C PRO A 24 -28.09 -8.58 -10.84
N VAL A 25 -26.97 -7.93 -10.60
CA VAL A 25 -25.92 -7.66 -11.60
C VAL A 25 -24.90 -8.77 -11.58
N PHE A 26 -24.62 -9.31 -12.77
CA PHE A 26 -23.56 -10.29 -13.01
C PHE A 26 -22.55 -9.67 -13.98
N PRO A 27 -21.43 -9.14 -13.48
CA PRO A 27 -20.50 -8.31 -14.29
C PRO A 27 -19.94 -8.99 -15.55
N GLY A 28 -19.94 -10.31 -15.59
CA GLY A 28 -19.52 -11.10 -16.76
C GLY A 28 -20.57 -11.26 -17.87
N LEU A 29 -21.86 -10.94 -17.61
CA LEU A 29 -22.94 -11.21 -18.56
C LEU A 29 -23.24 -10.08 -19.55
N ASP A 30 -22.88 -8.86 -19.24
CA ASP A 30 -23.11 -7.67 -20.06
C ASP A 30 -22.04 -7.45 -21.13
N ARG A 31 -21.28 -8.51 -21.48
CA ARG A 31 -20.20 -8.49 -22.47
C ARG A 31 -20.67 -9.03 -23.82
N GLU A 32 -20.29 -8.34 -24.87
CA GLU A 32 -20.45 -8.84 -26.23
C GLU A 32 -19.70 -10.18 -26.41
N GLY A 33 -20.24 -11.08 -27.23
CA GLY A 33 -19.62 -12.36 -27.56
C GLY A 33 -20.11 -13.58 -26.76
N LEU A 34 -21.10 -13.41 -25.85
CA LEU A 34 -21.83 -14.50 -25.24
C LEU A 34 -23.19 -14.66 -25.94
N ASN A 35 -23.48 -15.87 -26.40
CA ASN A 35 -24.83 -16.16 -26.93
C ASN A 35 -25.85 -16.28 -25.79
N GLN A 36 -27.13 -16.23 -26.15
CA GLN A 36 -28.25 -16.24 -25.19
C GLN A 36 -28.24 -17.47 -24.28
N ARG A 37 -27.93 -18.66 -24.87
CA ARG A 37 -27.81 -19.91 -24.11
C ARG A 37 -26.72 -19.83 -23.05
N ALA A 38 -25.55 -19.34 -23.42
CA ALA A 38 -24.40 -19.23 -22.49
C ALA A 38 -24.75 -18.29 -21.32
N ARG A 39 -25.40 -17.14 -21.59
CA ARG A 39 -25.87 -16.25 -20.52
C ARG A 39 -26.88 -16.95 -19.61
N GLY A 40 -27.81 -17.72 -20.17
CA GLY A 40 -28.77 -18.52 -19.41
C GLY A 40 -28.12 -19.57 -18.51
N LEU A 41 -27.07 -20.26 -18.97
CA LEU A 41 -26.32 -21.22 -18.16
C LEU A 41 -25.56 -20.53 -16.99
N VAL A 42 -24.98 -19.36 -17.23
CA VAL A 42 -24.39 -18.59 -16.13
C VAL A 42 -25.43 -18.23 -15.10
N LEU A 43 -26.61 -17.73 -15.52
CA LEU A 43 -27.70 -17.38 -14.61
C LEU A 43 -28.22 -18.58 -13.82
N ILE A 44 -28.43 -19.74 -14.45
CA ILE A 44 -28.85 -20.97 -13.77
C ILE A 44 -27.86 -21.34 -12.66
N GLY A 45 -26.57 -21.30 -12.95
CA GLY A 45 -25.49 -21.53 -11.97
C GLY A 45 -25.46 -20.49 -10.86
N GLU A 46 -25.59 -19.21 -11.20
CA GLU A 46 -25.51 -18.09 -10.27
C GLU A 46 -26.71 -17.97 -9.33
N TYR A 47 -27.91 -18.34 -9.78
CA TYR A 47 -29.10 -18.43 -8.93
C TYR A 47 -29.17 -19.76 -8.14
N GLY A 48 -28.29 -20.72 -8.44
CA GLY A 48 -28.21 -22.01 -7.73
C GLY A 48 -29.40 -22.93 -8.00
N CYS A 49 -29.98 -22.91 -9.22
CA CYS A 49 -31.11 -23.74 -9.59
C CYS A 49 -30.83 -25.23 -9.37
N VAL A 50 -29.61 -25.67 -9.56
CA VAL A 50 -29.12 -27.05 -9.36
C VAL A 50 -29.10 -27.49 -7.88
N ALA A 51 -29.28 -26.58 -6.94
CA ALA A 51 -29.38 -26.91 -5.51
C ALA A 51 -30.72 -27.60 -5.22
N CYS A 52 -31.75 -27.32 -6.01
CA CYS A 52 -33.08 -27.95 -5.90
C CYS A 52 -33.34 -28.92 -7.05
N HIS A 53 -32.96 -28.56 -8.28
CA HIS A 53 -33.29 -29.33 -9.48
C HIS A 53 -32.05 -30.13 -9.95
N PRO A 54 -32.11 -31.46 -10.07
CA PRO A 54 -31.03 -32.24 -10.66
C PRO A 54 -30.65 -31.69 -12.04
N ALA A 55 -29.33 -31.55 -12.27
CA ALA A 55 -28.80 -30.94 -13.50
C ALA A 55 -29.14 -31.74 -14.77
N GLY A 56 -29.35 -33.10 -14.66
CA GLY A 56 -29.66 -33.93 -15.82
C GLY A 56 -28.61 -33.81 -16.93
N ASN A 57 -29.07 -33.50 -18.14
CA ASN A 57 -28.21 -33.33 -19.32
C ASN A 57 -27.27 -32.13 -19.22
N PHE A 58 -27.51 -31.20 -18.30
CA PHE A 58 -26.63 -30.03 -18.05
C PHE A 58 -25.50 -30.33 -17.10
N LYS A 59 -25.34 -31.57 -16.55
CA LYS A 59 -24.33 -31.91 -15.55
C LYS A 59 -22.90 -31.57 -15.99
N ALA A 60 -22.60 -31.65 -17.29
CA ALA A 60 -21.27 -31.31 -17.82
C ALA A 60 -21.01 -29.79 -17.86
N GLU A 61 -22.04 -28.95 -17.74
CA GLU A 61 -21.94 -27.48 -17.87
C GLU A 61 -22.34 -26.76 -16.60
N LEU A 62 -23.05 -27.40 -15.68
CA LEU A 62 -23.57 -26.83 -14.46
C LEU A 62 -23.10 -27.62 -13.24
N GLU A 63 -22.40 -26.96 -12.37
CA GLU A 63 -22.06 -27.46 -11.06
C GLU A 63 -22.91 -26.75 -9.99
N SER A 64 -23.22 -27.48 -8.89
CA SER A 64 -23.89 -26.88 -7.74
C SER A 64 -22.96 -25.90 -7.05
N ARG A 65 -23.35 -24.64 -6.98
CA ARG A 65 -22.59 -23.59 -6.31
C ARG A 65 -23.23 -23.23 -4.99
N MET A 66 -22.54 -23.51 -3.91
CA MET A 66 -23.00 -23.17 -2.56
C MET A 66 -23.23 -21.68 -2.39
N ALA A 67 -24.32 -21.33 -1.74
CA ALA A 67 -24.54 -20.01 -1.18
C ALA A 67 -23.60 -19.78 0.02
N PRO A 68 -23.52 -18.56 0.57
CA PRO A 68 -22.66 -18.28 1.73
C PRO A 68 -22.95 -19.22 2.89
N ARG A 69 -21.93 -19.71 3.56
CA ARG A 69 -22.06 -20.52 4.78
C ARG A 69 -22.79 -19.75 5.88
N LEU A 70 -23.63 -20.42 6.61
CA LEU A 70 -24.43 -19.82 7.69
C LEU A 70 -23.97 -20.25 9.10
N ASP A 71 -23.07 -21.20 9.20
CA ASP A 71 -22.54 -21.71 10.49
C ASP A 71 -21.84 -20.62 11.32
N THR A 72 -21.30 -19.59 10.67
CA THR A 72 -20.62 -18.46 11.31
C THR A 72 -21.38 -17.13 11.19
N VAL A 73 -22.66 -17.18 10.82
CA VAL A 73 -23.40 -15.96 10.49
C VAL A 73 -23.66 -15.06 11.70
N GLY A 74 -23.81 -15.65 12.91
CA GLY A 74 -24.15 -14.91 14.12
C GLY A 74 -23.08 -13.94 14.61
N THR A 75 -21.78 -14.25 14.40
CA THR A 75 -20.67 -13.34 14.73
C THR A 75 -20.30 -12.44 13.56
N ARG A 76 -20.76 -12.77 12.35
CA ARG A 76 -20.36 -12.08 11.12
C ARG A 76 -21.33 -11.00 10.68
N ILE A 77 -22.61 -11.19 10.86
CA ILE A 77 -23.69 -10.30 10.38
C ILE A 77 -24.51 -9.80 11.57
N SER A 78 -24.84 -8.51 11.57
CA SER A 78 -25.72 -7.90 12.56
C SER A 78 -27.06 -8.66 12.66
N PRO A 79 -27.49 -9.10 13.85
CA PRO A 79 -28.78 -9.79 14.02
C PRO A 79 -29.97 -8.98 13.49
N ALA A 80 -30.00 -7.68 13.72
CA ALA A 80 -31.04 -6.80 13.22
C ALA A 80 -31.07 -6.73 11.69
N TYR A 81 -29.88 -6.70 11.06
CA TYR A 81 -29.79 -6.77 9.59
C TYR A 81 -30.25 -8.14 9.09
N LEU A 82 -29.86 -9.21 9.78
CA LEU A 82 -30.22 -10.58 9.40
C LEU A 82 -31.72 -10.79 9.40
N GLU A 83 -32.44 -10.34 10.46
CA GLU A 83 -33.89 -10.39 10.55
C GLU A 83 -34.57 -9.63 9.41
N ALA A 84 -34.18 -8.37 9.21
CA ALA A 84 -34.71 -7.53 8.13
C ALA A 84 -34.44 -8.14 6.74
N TYR A 85 -33.26 -8.74 6.54
CA TYR A 85 -32.88 -9.40 5.28
C TYR A 85 -33.65 -10.70 5.03
N LEU A 86 -34.01 -11.46 6.07
CA LEU A 86 -34.85 -12.63 5.96
C LEU A 86 -36.28 -12.23 5.60
N LEU A 87 -36.78 -11.14 6.19
CA LEU A 87 -38.12 -10.65 5.99
C LEU A 87 -38.38 -10.11 4.58
N ASP A 88 -37.49 -9.26 4.06
CA ASP A 88 -37.57 -8.70 2.70
C ASP A 88 -36.20 -8.49 2.09
N PRO A 89 -35.60 -9.54 1.51
CA PRO A 89 -34.22 -9.48 1.00
C PRO A 89 -34.05 -8.47 -0.14
N HIS A 90 -35.03 -8.33 -1.01
CA HIS A 90 -34.99 -7.50 -2.20
C HIS A 90 -35.12 -6.00 -1.87
N LYS A 91 -35.86 -5.67 -0.80
CA LYS A 91 -35.98 -4.30 -0.29
C LYS A 91 -34.72 -3.84 0.44
N LEU A 92 -34.15 -4.71 1.29
CA LEU A 92 -33.00 -4.37 2.10
C LEU A 92 -31.71 -4.33 1.28
N GLU A 93 -31.52 -5.29 0.36
CA GLU A 93 -30.35 -5.42 -0.52
C GLU A 93 -30.82 -5.54 -1.98
N PRO A 94 -31.16 -4.41 -2.63
CA PRO A 94 -31.58 -4.42 -4.03
C PRO A 94 -30.49 -5.05 -4.92
N GLY A 95 -30.91 -6.00 -5.76
CA GLY A 95 -29.98 -6.78 -6.58
C GLY A 95 -29.35 -7.97 -5.87
N THR A 96 -29.87 -8.40 -4.72
CA THR A 96 -29.51 -9.67 -4.10
C THR A 96 -29.96 -10.87 -4.92
N ARG A 97 -29.11 -11.94 -4.89
CA ARG A 97 -29.48 -13.23 -5.52
C ARG A 97 -30.33 -14.14 -4.62
N LYS A 98 -30.43 -13.79 -3.33
CA LYS A 98 -31.25 -14.55 -2.40
C LYS A 98 -32.70 -14.45 -2.84
N PRO A 99 -33.41 -15.59 -3.00
CA PRO A 99 -34.84 -15.55 -3.30
C PRO A 99 -35.64 -15.04 -2.10
N ASP A 100 -36.76 -14.41 -2.38
CA ASP A 100 -37.78 -14.13 -1.36
C ASP A 100 -38.57 -15.40 -1.08
N LEU A 101 -38.39 -15.94 0.12
CA LEU A 101 -39.08 -17.14 0.57
C LEU A 101 -40.39 -16.81 1.26
N PHE A 102 -40.55 -15.60 1.78
CA PHE A 102 -41.69 -15.23 2.58
C PHE A 102 -42.88 -14.79 1.75
N LYS A 103 -42.69 -13.99 0.72
CA LYS A 103 -43.75 -13.56 -0.18
C LYS A 103 -44.33 -14.71 -1.00
N GLY A 104 -43.53 -15.74 -1.27
CA GLY A 104 -44.02 -16.91 -2.04
C GLY A 104 -44.40 -18.09 -1.17
N LEU A 105 -43.42 -18.74 -0.53
CA LEU A 105 -43.64 -20.00 0.19
C LEU A 105 -44.33 -19.83 1.54
N ALA A 106 -43.94 -18.82 2.32
CA ALA A 106 -44.43 -18.66 3.69
C ALA A 106 -45.95 -18.33 3.69
N GLN A 107 -46.37 -17.44 2.80
CA GLN A 107 -47.81 -17.14 2.67
C GLN A 107 -48.63 -18.35 2.22
N ALA A 108 -48.08 -19.18 1.33
CA ALA A 108 -48.76 -20.37 0.85
C ALA A 108 -48.80 -21.50 1.90
N TRP A 109 -47.73 -21.67 2.69
CA TRP A 109 -47.62 -22.78 3.65
C TRP A 109 -48.07 -22.42 5.06
N PHE A 110 -48.02 -21.15 5.45
CA PHE A 110 -48.33 -20.66 6.80
C PHE A 110 -49.19 -19.40 6.78
N PRO A 111 -50.38 -19.44 6.19
CA PRO A 111 -51.20 -18.24 5.98
C PRO A 111 -51.62 -17.54 7.28
N ALA A 112 -51.64 -18.25 8.40
CA ALA A 112 -52.02 -17.73 9.72
C ALA A 112 -50.82 -17.26 10.58
N ARG A 113 -49.56 -17.37 10.12
CA ARG A 113 -48.39 -16.99 10.89
C ARG A 113 -47.83 -15.63 10.47
N SER A 114 -47.37 -14.88 11.46
CA SER A 114 -46.64 -13.64 11.22
C SER A 114 -45.31 -13.88 10.52
N LEU A 115 -45.10 -13.23 9.37
CA LEU A 115 -43.83 -13.30 8.65
C LEU A 115 -42.67 -12.72 9.49
N LYS A 116 -42.97 -11.71 10.34
CA LYS A 116 -42.02 -11.12 11.26
C LYS A 116 -41.54 -12.14 12.29
N ASP A 117 -42.46 -12.86 12.93
CA ASP A 117 -42.12 -13.88 13.92
C ASP A 117 -41.27 -15.00 13.31
N MET A 118 -41.55 -15.38 12.06
CA MET A 118 -40.74 -16.36 11.35
C MET A 118 -39.31 -15.87 11.07
N ALA A 119 -39.15 -14.61 10.68
CA ALA A 119 -37.82 -14.01 10.46
C ALA A 119 -37.04 -13.88 11.78
N GLU A 120 -37.71 -13.46 12.85
CA GLU A 120 -37.16 -13.40 14.19
C GLU A 120 -36.68 -14.78 14.69
N ASN A 121 -37.56 -15.80 14.59
CA ASN A 121 -37.20 -17.17 15.00
C ASN A 121 -36.02 -17.74 14.22
N LEU A 122 -36.00 -17.54 12.89
CA LEU A 122 -34.88 -17.92 12.06
C LEU A 122 -33.59 -17.17 12.45
N THR A 123 -33.67 -15.90 12.82
CA THR A 123 -32.55 -15.11 13.27
C THR A 123 -31.97 -15.67 14.57
N HIS A 124 -32.84 -16.00 15.57
CA HIS A 124 -32.38 -16.65 16.81
C HIS A 124 -31.68 -17.97 16.53
N TYR A 125 -32.20 -18.80 15.64
CA TYR A 125 -31.56 -20.07 15.24
C TYR A 125 -30.22 -19.81 14.56
N LEU A 126 -30.14 -18.92 13.58
CA LEU A 126 -28.92 -18.68 12.84
C LEU A 126 -27.81 -18.07 13.72
N VAL A 127 -28.17 -17.17 14.65
CA VAL A 127 -27.21 -16.61 15.62
C VAL A 127 -26.76 -17.67 16.63
N SER A 128 -27.63 -18.63 17.01
CA SER A 128 -27.25 -19.70 17.92
C SER A 128 -26.25 -20.72 17.36
N LEU A 129 -26.04 -20.76 16.02
CA LEU A 129 -25.07 -21.67 15.40
C LEU A 129 -23.63 -21.33 15.78
N GLN A 130 -23.36 -20.05 16.04
CA GLN A 130 -22.08 -19.57 16.58
C GLN A 130 -22.40 -18.42 17.52
N ALA A 131 -22.35 -18.71 18.84
CA ALA A 131 -22.53 -17.68 19.86
C ALA A 131 -21.29 -16.78 19.95
N GLY A 132 -21.51 -15.48 19.96
CA GLY A 132 -20.50 -14.46 20.15
C GLY A 132 -21.08 -13.07 19.94
N PRO A 133 -20.51 -12.04 20.57
CA PRO A 133 -21.01 -10.68 20.37
C PRO A 133 -20.73 -10.21 18.93
N PHE A 134 -21.70 -9.52 18.34
CA PHE A 134 -21.46 -8.71 17.15
C PHE A 134 -20.83 -7.39 17.60
N GLU A 135 -19.52 -7.23 17.38
CA GLU A 135 -18.76 -6.07 17.85
C GLU A 135 -18.95 -4.87 16.90
N GLY A 136 -19.60 -3.83 17.39
CA GLY A 136 -19.69 -2.53 16.71
C GLY A 136 -18.46 -1.66 16.98
N LEU A 137 -17.40 -1.80 16.19
CA LEU A 137 -16.22 -0.94 16.28
C LEU A 137 -16.42 0.34 15.47
N ALA A 138 -15.90 1.46 16.01
CA ALA A 138 -15.86 2.72 15.29
C ALA A 138 -14.84 2.69 14.15
N PRO A 139 -15.17 3.25 12.99
CA PRO A 139 -14.23 3.34 11.88
C PRO A 139 -12.99 4.17 12.21
N ASP A 140 -11.81 3.62 11.90
CA ASP A 140 -10.55 4.35 11.86
C ASP A 140 -10.48 5.12 10.53
N HIS A 141 -10.64 6.44 10.58
CA HIS A 141 -10.66 7.29 9.38
C HIS A 141 -9.31 7.33 8.66
N VAL A 142 -8.20 7.13 9.37
CA VAL A 142 -6.85 7.06 8.78
C VAL A 142 -6.68 5.75 8.01
N ALA A 143 -7.10 4.63 8.61
CA ALA A 143 -7.14 3.34 7.92
C ALA A 143 -8.09 3.39 6.71
N ALA A 144 -9.26 4.04 6.84
CA ALA A 144 -10.21 4.23 5.76
C ALA A 144 -9.62 4.99 4.56
N ALA A 145 -8.85 6.06 4.79
CA ALA A 145 -8.18 6.80 3.73
C ALA A 145 -7.12 5.96 2.97
N ARG A 146 -6.44 5.04 3.68
CA ARG A 146 -5.54 4.05 3.07
C ARG A 146 -6.34 2.99 2.30
N GLY A 147 -7.44 2.52 2.86
CA GLY A 147 -8.37 1.56 2.26
C GLY A 147 -9.01 2.06 0.96
N GLU A 148 -9.32 3.36 0.87
CA GLU A 148 -9.81 3.98 -0.37
C GLU A 148 -8.82 3.79 -1.53
N LYS A 149 -7.54 4.03 -1.29
CA LYS A 149 -6.48 3.84 -2.30
C LYS A 149 -6.37 2.38 -2.73
N LEU A 150 -6.47 1.45 -1.78
CA LEU A 150 -6.48 0.02 -2.08
C LEU A 150 -7.72 -0.36 -2.89
N TYR A 151 -8.93 0.06 -2.48
CA TYR A 151 -10.17 -0.22 -3.17
C TYR A 151 -10.12 0.15 -4.66
N HIS A 152 -9.51 1.30 -4.97
CA HIS A 152 -9.38 1.80 -6.34
C HIS A 152 -8.20 1.21 -7.13
N SER A 153 -7.32 0.42 -6.51
CA SER A 153 -6.10 -0.07 -7.20
C SER A 153 -5.96 -1.58 -7.27
N VAL A 154 -6.43 -2.35 -6.26
CA VAL A 154 -6.12 -3.80 -6.19
C VAL A 154 -7.06 -4.68 -7.03
N GLY A 155 -8.20 -4.13 -7.51
CA GLY A 155 -9.13 -4.85 -8.38
C GLY A 155 -10.60 -4.83 -7.97
N CYS A 156 -10.96 -4.27 -6.80
CA CYS A 156 -12.36 -4.20 -6.34
C CYS A 156 -13.29 -3.54 -7.38
N VAL A 157 -12.81 -2.51 -8.05
CA VAL A 157 -13.55 -1.71 -9.05
C VAL A 157 -13.93 -2.48 -10.32
N VAL A 158 -13.40 -3.68 -10.53
CA VAL A 158 -13.79 -4.53 -11.68
C VAL A 158 -15.22 -5.02 -11.56
N CYS A 159 -15.65 -5.35 -10.34
CA CYS A 159 -17.00 -5.86 -10.05
C CYS A 159 -17.85 -4.85 -9.29
N HIS A 160 -17.23 -4.01 -8.45
CA HIS A 160 -17.90 -2.99 -7.66
C HIS A 160 -17.73 -1.61 -8.28
N SER A 161 -18.66 -0.68 -8.01
CA SER A 161 -18.54 0.68 -8.50
C SER A 161 -17.34 1.38 -7.88
N PRO A 162 -16.49 2.08 -8.65
CA PRO A 162 -15.59 3.07 -8.09
C PRO A 162 -16.41 4.14 -7.35
N ARG A 163 -15.79 4.80 -6.36
CA ARG A 163 -16.47 5.75 -5.49
C ARG A 163 -15.81 7.13 -5.55
N ASP A 164 -16.62 8.18 -5.43
CA ASP A 164 -16.11 9.55 -5.30
C ASP A 164 -15.54 9.81 -3.89
N GLN A 165 -14.98 10.97 -3.66
CA GLN A 165 -14.43 11.41 -2.37
C GLN A 165 -15.45 11.39 -1.22
N LYS A 166 -16.75 11.47 -1.52
CA LYS A 166 -17.84 11.29 -0.55
C LYS A 166 -18.29 9.85 -0.42
N GLY A 167 -17.63 8.92 -1.12
CA GLY A 167 -17.92 7.51 -1.10
C GLY A 167 -19.15 7.07 -1.89
N ARG A 168 -19.71 7.94 -2.70
CA ARG A 168 -20.87 7.62 -3.54
C ARG A 168 -20.42 6.84 -4.78
N PRO A 169 -21.20 5.83 -5.21
CA PRO A 169 -20.84 5.06 -6.40
C PRO A 169 -20.88 5.93 -7.66
N LEU A 170 -19.79 5.89 -8.45
CA LEU A 170 -19.66 6.62 -9.72
C LEU A 170 -20.25 5.84 -10.90
N LEU A 171 -20.21 4.51 -10.86
CA LEU A 171 -20.64 3.60 -11.91
C LEU A 171 -21.59 2.53 -11.32
N ALA A 172 -22.72 2.97 -10.75
CA ALA A 172 -23.67 2.07 -10.09
C ALA A 172 -24.30 1.05 -11.07
N ALA A 173 -24.65 1.47 -12.28
CA ALA A 173 -25.14 0.57 -13.32
C ALA A 173 -24.04 -0.44 -13.73
N GLY A 174 -24.40 -1.71 -13.83
CA GLY A 174 -23.47 -2.78 -14.16
C GLY A 174 -22.45 -3.12 -13.07
N SER A 175 -22.65 -2.65 -11.84
CA SER A 175 -21.79 -2.93 -10.68
C SER A 175 -22.55 -3.66 -9.58
N VAL A 176 -21.87 -4.58 -8.87
CA VAL A 176 -22.41 -5.21 -7.67
C VAL A 176 -22.44 -4.17 -6.55
N SER A 177 -23.63 -3.92 -6.00
CA SER A 177 -23.83 -2.93 -4.95
C SER A 177 -23.09 -3.30 -3.65
N LEU A 178 -22.55 -2.28 -2.98
CA LEU A 178 -22.02 -2.35 -1.62
C LEU A 178 -22.79 -1.40 -0.68
N ALA A 179 -24.02 -1.05 -1.03
CA ALA A 179 -24.88 -0.22 -0.19
C ALA A 179 -25.24 -0.97 1.10
N GLY A 180 -25.17 -0.29 2.24
CA GLY A 180 -25.55 -0.84 3.53
C GLY A 180 -24.57 -1.86 4.12
N VAL A 181 -23.36 -2.00 3.56
CA VAL A 181 -22.36 -2.92 4.06
C VAL A 181 -21.99 -2.64 5.52
N GLU A 182 -22.02 -1.38 5.93
CA GLU A 182 -21.78 -0.90 7.31
C GLU A 182 -22.91 -1.30 8.29
N LYS A 183 -24.09 -1.60 7.79
CA LYS A 183 -25.24 -2.10 8.59
C LYS A 183 -25.18 -3.61 8.73
N LYS A 184 -24.56 -4.29 7.78
CA LYS A 184 -24.48 -5.73 7.65
C LYS A 184 -23.33 -6.32 8.44
N TYR A 185 -22.13 -5.76 8.29
CA TYR A 185 -20.89 -6.26 8.87
C TYR A 185 -20.34 -5.31 9.94
N SER A 186 -19.68 -5.88 10.93
CA SER A 186 -18.71 -5.12 11.73
C SER A 186 -17.40 -4.95 10.94
N ILE A 187 -16.55 -4.01 11.36
CA ILE A 187 -15.23 -3.83 10.72
C ILE A 187 -14.40 -5.10 10.82
N SER A 188 -14.36 -5.73 12.02
CA SER A 188 -13.63 -6.97 12.26
C SER A 188 -14.13 -8.11 11.38
N SER A 189 -15.46 -8.32 11.31
CA SER A 189 -16.02 -9.40 10.52
C SER A 189 -15.90 -9.17 9.00
N LEU A 190 -15.93 -7.92 8.57
CA LEU A 190 -15.67 -7.59 7.16
C LEU A 190 -14.21 -7.77 6.79
N ALA A 191 -13.28 -7.37 7.67
CA ALA A 191 -11.84 -7.58 7.47
C ALA A 191 -11.52 -9.08 7.34
N ALA A 192 -12.02 -9.92 8.24
CA ALA A 192 -11.86 -11.36 8.17
C ALA A 192 -12.45 -11.96 6.88
N PHE A 193 -13.63 -11.48 6.45
CA PHE A 193 -14.21 -11.90 5.18
C PHE A 193 -13.37 -11.47 3.97
N LEU A 194 -12.79 -10.29 3.98
CA LEU A 194 -11.94 -9.80 2.88
C LEU A 194 -10.59 -10.53 2.80
N GLU A 195 -10.05 -10.95 3.94
CA GLU A 195 -8.82 -11.74 4.03
C GLU A 195 -9.00 -13.18 3.54
N ALA A 196 -10.13 -13.83 3.87
CA ALA A 196 -10.42 -15.21 3.52
C ALA A 196 -11.86 -15.39 2.97
N PRO A 197 -12.20 -14.83 1.78
CA PRO A 197 -13.58 -14.79 1.30
C PRO A 197 -14.15 -16.18 0.99
N HIS A 198 -13.33 -17.18 0.68
CA HIS A 198 -13.75 -18.53 0.36
C HIS A 198 -14.23 -19.33 1.59
N GLU A 199 -13.79 -18.96 2.81
CA GLU A 199 -14.33 -19.56 4.03
C GLU A 199 -15.84 -19.30 4.17
N VAL A 200 -16.29 -18.12 3.76
CA VAL A 200 -17.69 -17.73 3.79
C VAL A 200 -18.43 -18.05 2.48
N ARG A 201 -17.75 -17.85 1.35
CA ARG A 201 -18.31 -18.02 -0.01
C ARG A 201 -17.49 -19.03 -0.81
N PRO A 202 -17.60 -20.33 -0.52
CA PRO A 202 -16.75 -21.36 -1.13
C PRO A 202 -16.89 -21.46 -2.66
N ALA A 203 -17.99 -21.00 -3.22
CA ALA A 203 -18.19 -20.95 -4.68
C ALA A 203 -17.35 -19.91 -5.43
N GLY A 204 -16.45 -19.20 -4.78
CA GLY A 204 -15.51 -18.27 -5.41
C GLY A 204 -16.11 -17.01 -6.03
N ARG A 205 -17.40 -16.70 -5.73
CA ARG A 205 -18.10 -15.53 -6.29
C ARG A 205 -17.52 -14.19 -5.85
N MET A 206 -16.95 -14.12 -4.65
CA MET A 206 -16.03 -13.08 -4.21
C MET A 206 -14.66 -13.72 -4.14
N PRO A 207 -13.78 -13.46 -5.12
CA PRO A 207 -12.49 -14.12 -5.15
C PRO A 207 -11.52 -13.53 -4.10
N ASP A 208 -10.52 -14.31 -3.73
CA ASP A 208 -9.46 -13.86 -2.87
C ASP A 208 -8.45 -12.99 -3.65
N LEU A 209 -8.24 -11.76 -3.18
CA LEU A 209 -7.30 -10.80 -3.75
C LEU A 209 -5.92 -10.81 -3.04
N HIS A 210 -5.66 -11.82 -2.21
CA HIS A 210 -4.42 -11.95 -1.41
C HIS A 210 -4.15 -10.70 -0.59
N LEU A 211 -5.17 -10.24 0.13
CA LEU A 211 -5.03 -9.14 1.08
C LEU A 211 -4.36 -9.66 2.35
N ASP A 212 -3.38 -8.94 2.84
CA ASP A 212 -2.91 -9.18 4.20
C ASP A 212 -3.91 -8.58 5.23
N SER A 213 -3.74 -8.96 6.51
CA SER A 213 -4.66 -8.54 7.57
C SER A 213 -4.75 -7.01 7.72
N ASN A 214 -3.66 -6.28 7.45
CA ASN A 214 -3.65 -4.82 7.50
C ASN A 214 -4.40 -4.20 6.30
N GLU A 215 -4.22 -4.73 5.10
CA GLU A 215 -4.94 -4.29 3.90
C GLU A 215 -6.44 -4.59 4.03
N ALA A 216 -6.79 -5.77 4.52
CA ALA A 216 -8.18 -6.16 4.79
C ALA A 216 -8.83 -5.24 5.84
N TRP A 217 -8.11 -4.92 6.91
CA TRP A 217 -8.52 -3.95 7.92
C TRP A 217 -8.75 -2.56 7.35
N GLN A 218 -7.82 -2.04 6.53
CA GLN A 218 -7.94 -0.74 5.88
C GLN A 218 -9.15 -0.68 4.95
N LEU A 219 -9.37 -1.72 4.16
CA LEU A 219 -10.53 -1.82 3.26
C LEU A 219 -11.86 -1.93 4.04
N ALA A 220 -11.90 -2.69 5.12
CA ALA A 220 -13.09 -2.80 5.97
C ALA A 220 -13.45 -1.45 6.60
N ASN A 221 -12.46 -0.70 7.11
CA ASN A 221 -12.65 0.66 7.60
C ASN A 221 -13.16 1.62 6.51
N TYR A 222 -12.63 1.52 5.29
CA TYR A 222 -13.11 2.32 4.18
C TYR A 222 -14.55 2.00 3.80
N LEU A 223 -14.92 0.73 3.73
CA LEU A 223 -16.26 0.29 3.35
C LEU A 223 -17.30 0.58 4.45
N CYS A 224 -16.89 0.54 5.73
CA CYS A 224 -17.74 0.84 6.88
C CYS A 224 -17.56 2.27 7.42
N ARG A 225 -16.89 3.19 6.69
CA ARG A 225 -16.55 4.53 7.16
C ARG A 225 -17.76 5.38 7.60
N ASP A 226 -18.95 5.05 7.09
CA ASP A 226 -20.19 5.75 7.41
C ASP A 226 -20.94 5.08 8.59
N ALA A 227 -20.36 4.02 9.19
CA ALA A 227 -20.94 3.36 10.36
C ALA A 227 -20.97 4.32 11.54
N LYS A 228 -22.16 4.48 12.12
CA LYS A 228 -22.36 5.27 13.33
C LYS A 228 -22.39 4.33 14.53
N VAL A 229 -21.43 4.51 15.42
CA VAL A 229 -21.30 3.77 16.67
C VAL A 229 -21.29 4.72 17.84
N PRO A 230 -21.80 4.29 19.01
CA PRO A 230 -21.73 5.07 20.22
C PRO A 230 -20.26 5.39 20.53
N GLY A 231 -20.00 6.65 20.88
CA GLY A 231 -18.65 7.09 21.26
C GLY A 231 -18.62 8.58 21.53
N ASN A 232 -17.67 9.01 22.36
CA ASN A 232 -17.71 10.36 22.91
C ASN A 232 -16.84 11.33 22.13
N LEU A 233 -15.58 11.00 21.87
CA LEU A 233 -14.68 11.84 21.08
C LEU A 233 -14.00 11.04 19.98
N ARG A 234 -13.88 11.64 18.81
CA ARG A 234 -13.05 11.13 17.72
C ARG A 234 -11.61 11.52 18.00
N TYR A 235 -10.67 10.58 17.88
CA TYR A 235 -9.26 10.91 17.97
C TYR A 235 -8.53 10.73 16.64
N THR A 236 -7.50 11.53 16.45
CA THR A 236 -6.46 11.32 15.43
C THR A 236 -5.11 11.34 16.14
N LEU A 237 -4.35 10.26 15.97
CA LEU A 237 -3.00 10.11 16.50
C LEU A 237 -1.99 10.38 15.39
N TYR A 238 -1.00 11.18 15.69
CA TYR A 238 0.13 11.50 14.84
C TYR A 238 1.41 10.98 15.52
N LEU A 239 2.22 10.23 14.77
CA LEU A 239 3.54 9.75 15.21
C LEU A 239 4.58 10.30 14.26
N ASP A 240 5.21 11.40 14.64
CA ASP A 240 6.31 12.02 13.90
C ASP A 240 7.09 12.92 14.85
N LYS A 241 8.34 13.26 14.52
CA LYS A 241 9.14 14.17 15.33
C LYS A 241 8.44 15.50 15.52
N MET A 242 8.36 15.94 16.78
CA MET A 242 7.75 17.19 17.17
C MET A 242 8.80 18.23 17.53
N GLU A 243 8.52 19.49 17.21
CA GLU A 243 9.34 20.61 17.68
C GLU A 243 8.76 21.14 18.99
N GLU A 244 9.58 21.25 20.02
CA GLU A 244 9.16 21.76 21.31
C GLU A 244 8.61 23.20 21.20
N GLY A 245 7.48 23.48 21.82
CA GLY A 245 6.83 24.80 21.81
C GLY A 245 6.13 25.19 20.49
N VAL A 246 6.09 24.32 19.49
CA VAL A 246 5.42 24.59 18.21
C VAL A 246 4.08 23.87 18.12
N ALA A 247 3.00 24.63 18.17
CA ALA A 247 1.61 24.13 18.06
C ALA A 247 1.24 23.76 16.59
N LYS A 248 2.03 22.90 15.95
CA LYS A 248 1.77 22.45 14.58
C LYS A 248 1.67 20.94 14.53
N LEU A 249 0.55 20.42 14.05
CA LEU A 249 0.37 19.00 13.82
C LEU A 249 1.34 18.47 12.75
N PRO A 250 1.94 17.30 12.99
CA PRO A 250 2.69 16.61 11.94
C PRO A 250 1.83 16.30 10.73
N GLY A 251 2.45 16.22 9.55
CA GLY A 251 1.73 15.96 8.31
C GLY A 251 1.25 14.52 8.11
N LYS A 252 1.68 13.57 8.98
CA LYS A 252 1.37 12.15 8.81
C LYS A 252 0.49 11.64 9.95
N GLU A 253 -0.78 11.38 9.60
CA GLU A 253 -1.72 10.69 10.49
C GLU A 253 -1.41 9.19 10.54
N GLU A 254 -1.37 8.61 11.75
CA GLU A 254 -1.05 7.21 11.93
C GLU A 254 -2.29 6.36 12.22
N ARG A 255 -3.16 6.82 13.12
CA ARG A 255 -4.34 6.08 13.55
C ARG A 255 -5.48 7.01 13.96
N GLY A 256 -6.72 6.56 13.77
CA GLY A 256 -7.93 7.24 14.22
C GLY A 256 -8.91 6.29 14.90
N GLY A 257 -9.97 6.84 15.50
CA GLY A 257 -11.01 6.06 16.18
C GLY A 257 -11.84 6.91 17.14
N LEU A 258 -12.49 6.26 18.13
CA LEU A 258 -13.26 6.90 19.19
C LEU A 258 -12.65 6.59 20.56
N VAL A 259 -12.75 7.55 21.47
CA VAL A 259 -12.38 7.42 22.89
C VAL A 259 -13.49 7.90 23.82
N ALA A 260 -13.48 7.42 25.06
CA ALA A 260 -14.51 7.72 26.05
C ALA A 260 -14.44 9.15 26.59
N GLY A 261 -13.26 9.77 26.60
CA GLY A 261 -13.07 11.10 27.17
C GLY A 261 -11.78 11.77 26.71
N PRO A 262 -11.53 13.02 27.16
CA PRO A 262 -10.38 13.81 26.75
C PRO A 262 -9.09 13.49 27.52
N GLY A 263 -8.91 12.25 27.96
CA GLY A 263 -7.73 11.77 28.68
C GLY A 263 -6.72 11.02 27.82
N LEU A 264 -5.61 10.62 28.42
CA LEU A 264 -4.52 9.89 27.78
C LEU A 264 -4.51 8.38 28.06
N ASP A 265 -5.53 7.81 28.71
CA ASP A 265 -5.52 6.41 29.16
C ASP A 265 -5.24 5.41 28.02
N ASP A 266 -5.83 5.62 26.87
CA ASP A 266 -5.63 4.78 25.67
C ASP A 266 -4.27 5.03 24.97
N PHE A 267 -3.53 6.07 25.37
CA PHE A 267 -2.31 6.54 24.73
C PHE A 267 -1.06 6.45 25.61
N LYS A 268 -1.15 5.95 26.84
CA LYS A 268 -0.03 5.85 27.81
C LYS A 268 1.18 5.07 27.33
N LYS A 269 1.03 4.27 26.30
CA LYS A 269 2.15 3.53 25.68
C LYS A 269 3.07 4.40 24.83
N TYR A 270 2.59 5.58 24.39
CA TYR A 270 3.39 6.53 23.61
C TYR A 270 4.08 7.50 24.57
N ARG A 271 5.41 7.52 24.57
CA ARG A 271 6.20 8.29 25.53
C ARG A 271 7.01 9.42 24.90
N THR A 272 7.14 9.44 23.59
CA THR A 272 7.90 10.46 22.86
C THR A 272 7.26 10.73 21.50
N ASP A 273 7.40 11.96 21.03
CA ASP A 273 7.06 12.39 19.67
C ASP A 273 5.68 11.93 19.15
N PHE A 274 4.62 12.30 19.88
CA PHE A 274 3.26 12.09 19.38
C PHE A 274 2.38 13.32 19.55
N ALA A 275 1.39 13.49 18.66
CA ALA A 275 0.29 14.43 18.85
C ALA A 275 -1.04 13.69 18.84
N LEU A 276 -1.97 14.22 19.63
CA LEU A 276 -3.31 13.72 19.76
C LEU A 276 -4.30 14.86 19.50
N ARG A 277 -5.17 14.68 18.52
CA ARG A 277 -6.31 15.57 18.27
C ARG A 277 -7.58 14.84 18.64
N LEU A 278 -8.35 15.42 19.56
CA LEU A 278 -9.64 14.92 20.02
C LEU A 278 -10.74 15.87 19.56
N GLU A 279 -11.77 15.36 18.90
CA GLU A 279 -12.87 16.15 18.33
C GLU A 279 -14.22 15.54 18.70
N GLY A 280 -15.19 16.40 19.00
CA GLY A 280 -16.56 15.98 19.27
C GLY A 280 -17.44 17.14 19.66
N TYR A 281 -18.45 16.82 20.46
CA TYR A 281 -19.42 17.79 20.96
C TYR A 281 -19.56 17.67 22.47
N PHE A 282 -19.58 18.82 23.14
CA PHE A 282 -19.95 18.96 24.53
C PHE A 282 -21.42 19.33 24.62
N HIS A 283 -22.18 18.66 25.50
CA HIS A 283 -23.61 18.85 25.76
C HIS A 283 -23.83 19.47 27.15
N PRO A 284 -23.87 20.80 27.27
CA PRO A 284 -24.16 21.45 28.54
C PRO A 284 -25.54 21.04 29.05
N PRO A 285 -25.68 20.59 30.33
CA PRO A 285 -26.98 20.22 30.88
C PRO A 285 -27.94 21.39 31.01
N LEU A 286 -27.43 22.60 31.26
CA LEU A 286 -28.19 23.85 31.40
C LEU A 286 -27.45 24.99 30.67
N ALA A 287 -28.17 26.00 30.23
CA ALA A 287 -27.54 27.21 29.70
C ALA A 287 -26.90 28.03 30.85
N GLY A 288 -25.74 28.63 30.61
CA GLY A 288 -25.01 29.48 31.55
C GLY A 288 -23.51 29.50 31.34
N ASP A 289 -22.82 29.97 32.36
CA ASP A 289 -21.36 30.14 32.32
C ASP A 289 -20.67 28.86 32.78
N TYR A 290 -19.81 28.29 31.90
CA TYR A 290 -18.99 27.12 32.13
C TYR A 290 -17.53 27.52 32.24
N VAL A 291 -16.84 27.00 33.24
CA VAL A 291 -15.41 27.18 33.45
C VAL A 291 -14.72 25.92 32.98
N PHE A 292 -13.92 26.02 31.92
CA PHE A 292 -13.00 24.98 31.47
C PHE A 292 -11.61 25.22 32.05
N GLU A 293 -10.97 24.18 32.54
CA GLU A 293 -9.60 24.23 33.02
C GLU A 293 -8.78 23.14 32.32
N LEU A 294 -7.77 23.56 31.58
CA LEU A 294 -6.84 22.67 30.91
C LEU A 294 -5.52 22.64 31.63
N ALA A 295 -4.99 21.46 31.88
CA ALA A 295 -3.64 21.24 32.35
C ALA A 295 -2.91 20.28 31.43
N SER A 296 -1.68 20.58 31.06
CA SER A 296 -0.81 19.69 30.29
C SER A 296 0.66 19.96 30.62
N ASN A 297 1.52 18.97 30.47
CA ASN A 297 2.95 19.14 30.65
C ASN A 297 3.70 19.61 29.37
N LYS A 298 3.01 19.66 28.24
CA LYS A 298 3.50 20.15 26.94
C LYS A 298 2.41 20.99 26.28
N VAL A 299 2.45 21.15 24.96
CA VAL A 299 1.44 21.93 24.23
C VAL A 299 0.04 21.34 24.41
N GLY A 300 -0.89 22.13 24.93
CA GLY A 300 -2.30 21.80 25.07
C GLY A 300 -3.18 22.93 24.56
N ILE A 301 -4.09 22.67 23.60
CA ILE A 301 -5.00 23.67 23.04
C ILE A 301 -6.43 23.16 23.10
N LEU A 302 -7.29 23.90 23.80
CA LEU A 302 -8.72 23.64 23.84
C LEU A 302 -9.46 24.66 22.98
N SER A 303 -10.28 24.19 22.06
CA SER A 303 -11.19 25.01 21.25
C SER A 303 -12.64 24.59 21.54
N VAL A 304 -13.52 25.56 21.74
CA VAL A 304 -14.97 25.37 21.90
C VAL A 304 -15.71 26.30 20.97
N LYS A 305 -16.79 25.85 20.34
CA LYS A 305 -17.53 26.57 19.27
C LYS A 305 -16.69 26.91 18.04
N GLY A 306 -15.53 26.28 17.85
CA GLY A 306 -14.60 26.54 16.75
C GLY A 306 -13.60 27.69 17.04
N GLU A 307 -13.59 28.24 18.24
CA GLU A 307 -12.67 29.28 18.69
C GLU A 307 -11.73 28.71 19.75
N THR A 308 -10.46 29.07 19.72
CA THR A 308 -9.48 28.69 20.78
C THR A 308 -9.84 29.38 22.08
N LEU A 309 -10.14 28.58 23.09
CA LEU A 309 -10.49 29.04 24.43
C LEU A 309 -9.25 29.09 25.35
N ILE A 310 -8.41 28.05 25.32
CA ILE A 310 -7.19 27.93 26.13
C ILE A 310 -6.05 27.46 25.21
N SER A 311 -4.85 28.04 25.38
CA SER A 311 -3.66 27.64 24.61
C SER A 311 -2.42 27.63 25.51
N LEU A 312 -1.92 26.45 25.83
CA LEU A 312 -0.71 26.21 26.61
C LEU A 312 0.43 25.86 25.65
N GLY A 313 1.41 26.76 25.46
CA GLY A 313 2.51 26.55 24.52
C GLY A 313 3.65 25.68 25.06
N GLU A 314 3.93 25.78 26.37
CA GLU A 314 5.00 25.07 27.06
C GLU A 314 4.52 24.25 28.26
N GLY A 315 3.25 23.91 28.24
CA GLY A 315 2.57 23.27 29.38
C GLY A 315 2.07 24.25 30.42
N GLY A 316 1.55 23.73 31.53
CA GLY A 316 0.97 24.51 32.64
C GLY A 316 -0.51 24.23 32.84
N ARG A 317 -1.18 25.16 33.49
CA ARG A 317 -2.62 25.08 33.84
C ARG A 317 -3.29 26.43 33.62
N GLU A 318 -4.35 26.47 32.85
CA GLU A 318 -5.15 27.69 32.62
C GLU A 318 -6.64 27.37 32.69
N ARG A 319 -7.43 28.37 33.16
CA ARG A 319 -8.89 28.28 33.19
C ARG A 319 -9.53 29.48 32.51
N LYS A 320 -10.63 29.21 31.78
CA LYS A 320 -11.44 30.23 31.10
C LYS A 320 -12.92 29.96 31.30
N THR A 321 -13.68 31.00 31.35
CA THR A 321 -15.14 30.96 31.43
C THR A 321 -15.72 31.22 30.05
N LEU A 322 -16.70 30.41 29.65
CA LEU A 322 -17.42 30.56 28.41
C LEU A 322 -18.92 30.36 28.61
N ARG A 323 -19.73 31.30 28.12
CA ARG A 323 -21.19 31.16 28.14
C ARG A 323 -21.67 30.20 27.06
N LEU A 324 -22.40 29.17 27.50
CA LEU A 324 -22.94 28.11 26.63
C LEU A 324 -24.45 28.04 26.74
N GLU A 325 -25.10 27.72 25.64
CA GLU A 325 -26.52 27.37 25.59
C GLU A 325 -26.66 25.84 25.83
N ALA A 326 -27.84 25.39 26.30
CA ALA A 326 -28.13 23.96 26.45
C ALA A 326 -28.37 23.28 25.11
N LYS A 327 -27.33 23.24 24.28
CA LYS A 327 -27.27 22.59 22.97
C LYS A 327 -25.84 22.05 22.68
N PRO A 328 -25.68 21.14 21.75
CA PRO A 328 -24.35 20.62 21.40
C PRO A 328 -23.40 21.70 20.89
N HIS A 329 -22.25 21.84 21.50
CA HIS A 329 -21.16 22.71 21.07
C HIS A 329 -19.93 21.91 20.63
N LYS A 330 -19.36 22.25 19.46
CA LYS A 330 -18.14 21.61 18.98
C LYS A 330 -17.03 21.82 20.00
N LEU A 331 -16.33 20.73 20.34
CA LEU A 331 -15.17 20.70 21.22
C LEU A 331 -14.02 20.06 20.46
N GLU A 332 -12.86 20.68 20.53
CA GLU A 332 -11.61 20.16 19.99
C GLU A 332 -10.50 20.36 21.02
N LEU A 333 -9.74 19.30 21.29
CA LEU A 333 -8.59 19.32 22.18
C LEU A 333 -7.38 18.77 21.42
N LEU A 334 -6.34 19.59 21.35
CA LEU A 334 -5.06 19.23 20.74
C LEU A 334 -4.00 19.10 21.84
N TYR A 335 -3.26 17.99 21.83
CA TYR A 335 -2.13 17.75 22.70
C TYR A 335 -0.93 17.32 21.86
N LEU A 336 0.22 17.98 22.07
CA LEU A 336 1.47 17.62 21.43
C LEU A 336 2.50 17.29 22.50
N HIS A 337 3.15 16.14 22.37
CA HIS A 337 4.09 15.60 23.33
C HIS A 337 5.42 15.29 22.65
N VAL A 338 6.51 15.79 23.22
CA VAL A 338 7.87 15.58 22.69
C VAL A 338 8.58 14.48 23.48
N ASP A 339 8.64 14.62 24.82
CA ASP A 339 9.38 13.71 25.70
C ASP A 339 8.82 13.72 27.14
N GLY A 340 9.25 12.75 27.94
CA GLY A 340 8.82 12.58 29.32
C GLY A 340 7.53 11.76 29.46
N ASP A 341 6.94 11.76 30.64
CA ASP A 341 5.63 11.12 30.86
C ASP A 341 4.51 12.06 30.39
N PRO A 342 3.59 11.63 29.52
CA PRO A 342 2.55 12.50 29.00
C PRO A 342 1.49 12.81 30.05
N GLU A 343 1.13 14.10 30.19
CA GLU A 343 0.11 14.59 31.13
C GLU A 343 -0.86 15.51 30.40
N LEU A 344 -2.15 15.20 30.49
CA LEU A 344 -3.26 15.99 29.95
C LEU A 344 -4.48 15.80 30.82
N GLU A 345 -5.04 16.91 31.33
CA GLU A 345 -6.26 16.92 32.13
C GLU A 345 -7.18 18.05 31.66
N LEU A 346 -8.44 17.72 31.38
CA LEU A 346 -9.48 18.69 31.08
C LEU A 346 -10.61 18.60 32.14
N LEU A 347 -10.75 19.66 32.92
CA LEU A 347 -11.80 19.80 33.93
C LEU A 347 -12.85 20.80 33.46
N VAL A 348 -14.10 20.60 33.92
CA VAL A 348 -15.22 21.51 33.66
C VAL A 348 -16.05 21.72 34.92
N SER A 349 -16.64 22.90 35.07
CA SER A 349 -17.68 23.22 36.02
C SER A 349 -18.66 24.21 35.44
N GLY A 350 -19.90 24.25 35.96
CA GLY A 350 -20.93 25.16 35.46
C GLY A 350 -22.32 24.81 35.99
N PRO A 351 -23.38 25.40 35.45
CA PRO A 351 -24.75 25.11 35.86
C PRO A 351 -25.08 23.61 35.78
N GLY A 352 -25.44 23.03 36.91
CA GLY A 352 -25.73 21.58 37.00
C GLY A 352 -24.50 20.68 37.01
N LEU A 353 -23.26 21.24 37.04
CA LEU A 353 -22.04 20.49 36.96
C LEU A 353 -21.00 20.95 38.00
N LYS A 354 -20.63 20.05 38.93
CA LYS A 354 -19.54 20.29 39.87
C LYS A 354 -18.19 20.20 39.16
N LYS A 355 -17.17 20.94 39.65
CA LYS A 355 -15.82 20.88 39.11
C LYS A 355 -15.30 19.45 39.14
N GLY A 356 -14.89 18.97 37.99
CA GLY A 356 -14.34 17.63 37.80
C GLY A 356 -13.97 17.36 36.32
N PRO A 357 -13.44 16.16 36.02
CA PRO A 357 -13.23 15.70 34.64
C PRO A 357 -14.52 15.82 33.84
N VAL A 358 -14.43 16.12 32.56
CA VAL A 358 -15.60 16.19 31.64
C VAL A 358 -16.31 14.84 31.64
N PRO A 359 -17.57 14.76 32.14
CA PRO A 359 -18.29 13.50 32.18
C PRO A 359 -18.51 12.91 30.79
N PRO A 360 -18.18 11.63 30.59
CA PRO A 360 -18.40 10.96 29.28
C PRO A 360 -19.83 11.11 28.74
N ALA A 361 -20.83 11.11 29.63
CA ALA A 361 -22.25 11.28 29.24
C ALA A 361 -22.57 12.64 28.60
N LEU A 362 -21.71 13.65 28.81
CA LEU A 362 -21.85 14.99 28.22
C LEU A 362 -21.03 15.17 26.94
N LEU A 363 -20.44 14.09 26.41
CA LEU A 363 -19.64 14.10 25.21
C LEU A 363 -20.28 13.20 24.14
N SER A 364 -20.13 13.58 22.88
CA SER A 364 -20.47 12.73 21.75
C SER A 364 -19.58 13.02 20.54
N SER A 365 -19.29 12.01 19.74
CA SER A 365 -18.54 12.15 18.48
C SER A 365 -19.37 12.78 17.36
N GLU A 366 -20.70 12.73 17.49
CA GLU A 366 -21.65 13.29 16.53
C GLU A 366 -22.50 14.37 17.24
N LYS A 367 -23.00 15.36 16.48
CA LYS A 367 -23.87 16.41 17.01
C LYS A 367 -25.12 15.86 17.73
N THR A 368 -25.68 14.78 17.20
CA THR A 368 -26.72 13.99 17.86
C THR A 368 -26.10 12.69 18.38
N PRO A 369 -26.10 12.44 19.69
CA PRO A 369 -25.53 11.21 20.24
C PRO A 369 -26.11 9.95 19.60
N VAL A 370 -25.27 8.98 19.31
CA VAL A 370 -25.66 7.67 18.79
C VAL A 370 -26.08 6.80 19.99
N ALA A 371 -27.25 6.21 19.94
CA ALA A 371 -27.74 5.31 20.99
C ALA A 371 -26.86 4.06 21.10
N PRO A 372 -26.63 3.50 22.28
CA PRO A 372 -25.95 2.23 22.46
C PRO A 372 -26.60 1.13 21.64
N LEU A 373 -25.77 0.23 21.07
CA LEU A 373 -26.27 -0.97 20.43
C LEU A 373 -26.75 -1.93 21.53
N GLU A 374 -28.02 -2.31 21.48
CA GLU A 374 -28.52 -3.35 22.36
C GLU A 374 -27.90 -4.70 21.96
N GLY A 375 -27.35 -5.40 22.94
CA GLY A 375 -26.79 -6.74 22.72
C GLY A 375 -27.89 -7.72 22.33
N PHE A 376 -27.68 -8.48 21.26
CA PHE A 376 -28.63 -9.54 20.89
C PHE A 376 -28.44 -10.76 21.78
N VAL A 377 -29.52 -11.16 22.51
CA VAL A 377 -29.52 -12.36 23.35
C VAL A 377 -30.36 -13.43 22.64
N VAL A 378 -29.77 -14.61 22.46
CA VAL A 378 -30.47 -15.75 21.85
C VAL A 378 -31.56 -16.27 22.79
N ASP A 379 -32.79 -16.32 22.29
CA ASP A 379 -33.89 -17.05 22.91
C ASP A 379 -33.94 -18.49 22.37
N GLU A 380 -33.70 -19.49 23.23
CA GLU A 380 -33.62 -20.90 22.84
C GLU A 380 -34.92 -21.48 22.29
N LYS A 381 -36.09 -21.00 22.78
CA LYS A 381 -37.38 -21.42 22.25
C LYS A 381 -37.56 -20.92 20.82
N LYS A 382 -37.28 -19.66 20.59
CA LYS A 382 -37.34 -19.08 19.24
C LYS A 382 -36.32 -19.76 18.32
N ALA A 383 -35.11 -20.05 18.81
CA ALA A 383 -34.08 -20.77 18.06
C ALA A 383 -34.56 -22.19 17.67
N GLY A 384 -35.25 -22.89 18.60
CA GLY A 384 -35.87 -24.19 18.33
C GLY A 384 -36.91 -24.11 17.21
N TRP A 385 -37.78 -23.10 17.24
CA TRP A 385 -38.76 -22.86 16.16
C TRP A 385 -38.05 -22.49 14.84
N GLY A 386 -37.02 -21.66 14.91
CA GLY A 386 -36.22 -21.26 13.76
C GLY A 386 -35.51 -22.42 13.09
N LYS A 387 -35.04 -23.42 13.86
CA LYS A 387 -34.45 -24.66 13.34
C LYS A 387 -35.48 -25.45 12.49
N GLY A 388 -36.70 -25.52 12.95
CA GLY A 388 -37.80 -26.14 12.19
C GLY A 388 -38.09 -25.42 10.89
N LEU A 389 -38.16 -24.07 10.92
CA LEU A 389 -38.35 -23.24 9.72
C LEU A 389 -37.16 -23.35 8.74
N TYR A 390 -35.92 -23.41 9.22
CA TYR A 390 -34.73 -23.60 8.39
C TYR A 390 -34.85 -24.86 7.53
N GLY A 391 -35.28 -25.95 8.16
CA GLY A 391 -35.50 -27.18 7.44
C GLY A 391 -36.68 -27.11 6.46
N GLN A 392 -37.83 -26.56 6.86
CA GLN A 392 -39.03 -26.43 5.99
C GLN A 392 -38.78 -25.56 4.76
N PHE A 393 -38.01 -24.45 4.90
CA PHE A 393 -37.64 -23.60 3.77
C PHE A 393 -36.47 -24.13 2.95
N LEU A 394 -35.94 -25.32 3.29
CA LEU A 394 -34.83 -25.97 2.57
C LEU A 394 -33.54 -25.10 2.47
N CYS A 395 -33.28 -24.28 3.48
CA CYS A 395 -32.13 -23.39 3.48
C CYS A 395 -30.81 -24.13 3.29
N GLY A 396 -30.69 -25.32 3.91
CA GLY A 396 -29.49 -26.18 3.83
C GLY A 396 -29.14 -26.64 2.42
N ARG A 397 -30.10 -26.69 1.47
CA ARG A 397 -29.79 -27.06 0.08
C ARG A 397 -28.88 -26.06 -0.63
N CYS A 398 -29.06 -24.79 -0.35
CA CYS A 398 -28.21 -23.74 -0.91
C CYS A 398 -26.99 -23.42 -0.02
N HIS A 399 -27.23 -23.40 1.32
CA HIS A 399 -26.20 -22.92 2.28
C HIS A 399 -25.37 -24.05 2.92
N GLY A 400 -25.74 -25.30 2.69
CA GLY A 400 -25.15 -26.46 3.37
C GLY A 400 -25.54 -26.54 4.85
N GLY A 401 -25.36 -27.71 5.47
CA GLY A 401 -25.66 -27.97 6.88
C GLY A 401 -27.13 -27.83 7.30
N GLY A 402 -27.38 -27.98 8.59
CA GLY A 402 -28.70 -27.87 9.18
C GLY A 402 -29.42 -29.21 9.28
N PRO A 403 -30.66 -29.21 9.86
CA PRO A 403 -31.42 -30.44 10.05
C PRO A 403 -31.82 -31.05 8.71
N ASP A 404 -31.64 -32.38 8.62
CA ASP A 404 -32.17 -33.16 7.52
C ASP A 404 -33.69 -33.05 7.51
N VAL A 405 -34.22 -32.48 6.44
CA VAL A 405 -35.65 -32.47 6.21
C VAL A 405 -35.93 -33.40 5.04
N GLN A 406 -37.05 -34.09 5.11
CA GLN A 406 -37.54 -34.99 4.08
C GLN A 406 -37.26 -34.43 2.68
N THR A 407 -36.52 -35.17 1.87
CA THR A 407 -36.09 -34.78 0.54
C THR A 407 -37.32 -34.72 -0.39
N LYS A 408 -37.83 -33.52 -0.57
CA LYS A 408 -38.79 -33.31 -1.66
C LYS A 408 -38.02 -33.48 -2.97
N GLU A 409 -38.38 -34.45 -3.76
CA GLU A 409 -37.85 -34.61 -5.10
C GLU A 409 -38.33 -33.49 -6.01
N PHE A 410 -37.40 -32.83 -6.67
CA PHE A 410 -37.71 -31.83 -7.68
C PHE A 410 -37.42 -32.40 -9.06
N ALA A 411 -38.22 -31.99 -10.05
CA ALA A 411 -37.97 -32.37 -11.44
C ALA A 411 -36.60 -31.90 -11.93
N GLU A 412 -35.99 -32.68 -12.82
CA GLU A 412 -34.73 -32.28 -13.47
C GLU A 412 -34.90 -30.97 -14.25
N LEU A 413 -33.79 -30.21 -14.40
CA LEU A 413 -33.79 -28.94 -15.13
C LEU A 413 -34.32 -29.08 -16.55
N SER A 414 -34.03 -30.18 -17.23
CA SER A 414 -34.45 -30.46 -18.60
C SER A 414 -35.99 -30.68 -18.74
N ARG A 415 -36.67 -30.92 -17.61
CA ARG A 415 -38.11 -31.16 -17.57
C ARG A 415 -38.93 -29.98 -17.03
N LEU A 416 -38.27 -28.87 -16.72
CA LEU A 416 -38.95 -27.69 -16.20
C LEU A 416 -39.74 -26.97 -17.29
N ASP A 417 -40.96 -26.56 -16.93
CA ASP A 417 -41.71 -25.60 -17.73
C ASP A 417 -41.22 -24.18 -17.41
N PRO A 418 -40.48 -23.52 -18.31
CA PRO A 418 -39.91 -22.20 -18.05
C PRO A 418 -40.95 -21.07 -17.94
N ALA A 419 -42.23 -21.36 -18.13
CA ALA A 419 -43.33 -20.40 -17.92
C ALA A 419 -43.94 -20.47 -16.52
N LYS A 420 -43.55 -21.48 -15.71
CA LYS A 420 -44.16 -21.78 -14.39
C LYS A 420 -43.12 -21.68 -13.25
N GLY A 421 -43.61 -21.79 -12.03
CA GLY A 421 -42.77 -21.86 -10.82
C GLY A 421 -41.91 -20.62 -10.61
N CYS A 422 -40.63 -20.84 -10.25
CA CYS A 422 -39.65 -19.78 -9.92
C CYS A 422 -39.36 -18.82 -11.08
N LEU A 423 -39.65 -19.23 -12.32
CA LEU A 423 -39.42 -18.40 -13.51
C LEU A 423 -40.64 -17.57 -13.89
N SER A 424 -41.78 -17.82 -13.29
CA SER A 424 -43.03 -17.05 -13.48
C SER A 424 -42.95 -15.71 -12.74
N VAL A 425 -43.63 -14.68 -13.24
CA VAL A 425 -43.73 -13.37 -12.57
C VAL A 425 -44.71 -13.45 -11.37
N ASN A 426 -45.72 -14.34 -11.42
CA ASN A 426 -46.80 -14.47 -10.44
C ASN A 426 -46.85 -15.89 -9.82
N GLY A 427 -45.71 -16.56 -9.68
CA GLY A 427 -45.66 -17.93 -9.18
C GLY A 427 -45.84 -18.02 -7.66
N ASN A 428 -46.48 -19.13 -7.20
CA ASN A 428 -46.65 -19.46 -5.79
C ASN A 428 -45.42 -20.19 -5.20
N GLY A 429 -44.20 -19.92 -5.67
CA GLY A 429 -42.99 -20.60 -5.29
C GLY A 429 -41.91 -19.65 -4.77
N VAL A 430 -40.70 -20.14 -4.77
CA VAL A 430 -39.51 -19.33 -4.49
C VAL A 430 -39.39 -18.18 -5.51
N MET A 431 -39.35 -16.94 -5.05
CA MET A 431 -39.34 -15.76 -5.92
C MET A 431 -37.95 -15.18 -6.09
N PHE A 432 -37.43 -15.21 -7.33
CA PHE A 432 -36.16 -14.56 -7.69
C PHE A 432 -36.40 -13.22 -8.38
N ALA A 433 -35.57 -12.22 -8.08
CA ALA A 433 -35.59 -10.92 -8.75
C ALA A 433 -34.98 -10.99 -10.16
N LEU A 434 -35.64 -11.72 -11.07
CA LEU A 434 -35.21 -11.87 -12.47
C LEU A 434 -35.76 -10.76 -13.35
N SER A 435 -34.96 -10.13 -14.18
CA SER A 435 -35.43 -9.27 -15.26
C SER A 435 -36.02 -10.09 -16.41
N LYS A 436 -36.78 -9.43 -17.26
CA LYS A 436 -37.33 -10.08 -18.48
C LYS A 436 -36.22 -10.69 -19.36
N PRO A 437 -35.12 -9.96 -19.69
CA PRO A 437 -33.98 -10.55 -20.42
C PRO A 437 -33.38 -11.76 -19.73
N GLN A 438 -33.16 -11.72 -18.40
CA GLN A 438 -32.61 -12.84 -17.64
C GLN A 438 -33.50 -14.08 -17.71
N ARG A 439 -34.83 -13.93 -17.64
CA ARG A 439 -35.78 -15.05 -17.84
C ARG A 439 -35.69 -15.63 -19.25
N GLU A 440 -35.58 -14.78 -20.28
CA GLU A 440 -35.42 -15.20 -21.68
C GLU A 440 -34.12 -15.97 -21.91
N ASP A 441 -33.01 -15.51 -21.30
CA ASP A 441 -31.71 -16.20 -21.35
C ASP A 441 -31.81 -17.60 -20.70
N ILE A 442 -32.41 -17.69 -19.50
CA ILE A 442 -32.63 -18.98 -18.81
C ILE A 442 -33.51 -19.91 -19.67
N ARG A 443 -34.57 -19.40 -20.26
CA ARG A 443 -35.45 -20.19 -21.15
C ARG A 443 -34.70 -20.73 -22.36
N ALA A 444 -33.86 -19.91 -22.98
CA ALA A 444 -33.06 -20.34 -24.13
C ALA A 444 -32.07 -21.46 -23.75
N ALA A 445 -31.49 -21.39 -22.54
CA ALA A 445 -30.62 -22.47 -22.06
C ALA A 445 -31.43 -23.77 -21.80
N LEU A 446 -32.56 -23.68 -21.10
CA LEU A 446 -33.40 -24.86 -20.79
C LEU A 446 -34.01 -25.52 -22.05
N ALA A 447 -34.23 -24.76 -23.12
CA ALA A 447 -34.76 -25.28 -24.38
C ALA A 447 -33.80 -26.14 -25.18
N THR A 448 -32.50 -26.19 -24.80
CA THR A 448 -31.44 -26.88 -25.55
C THR A 448 -30.62 -27.82 -24.66
N PRO A 449 -31.24 -28.82 -23.97
CA PRO A 449 -30.54 -29.67 -23.00
C PRO A 449 -29.48 -30.57 -23.60
N ASP A 450 -29.61 -30.94 -24.87
CA ASP A 450 -28.69 -31.86 -25.58
C ASP A 450 -27.61 -31.15 -26.38
N TYR A 451 -27.53 -29.83 -26.32
CA TYR A 451 -26.48 -29.08 -26.98
C TYR A 451 -25.10 -29.39 -26.43
N LYS A 452 -24.14 -29.64 -27.30
CA LYS A 452 -22.76 -29.93 -26.92
C LYS A 452 -21.85 -28.73 -27.28
N PRO A 453 -21.45 -27.89 -26.31
CA PRO A 453 -20.61 -26.74 -26.58
C PRO A 453 -19.23 -27.16 -27.02
N SER A 454 -18.67 -26.39 -27.94
CA SER A 454 -17.26 -26.49 -28.33
C SER A 454 -16.32 -26.17 -27.16
N GLY A 455 -15.04 -26.51 -27.29
CA GLY A 455 -14.02 -26.17 -26.29
C GLY A 455 -13.91 -24.66 -26.05
N GLU A 456 -14.01 -23.85 -27.11
CA GLU A 456 -13.96 -22.39 -27.02
C GLU A 456 -15.22 -21.81 -26.32
N GLU A 457 -16.41 -22.37 -26.59
CA GLU A 457 -17.64 -21.97 -25.90
C GLU A 457 -17.55 -22.28 -24.39
N LYS A 458 -17.00 -23.45 -24.03
CA LYS A 458 -16.76 -23.81 -22.62
C LYS A 458 -15.80 -22.82 -21.94
N ILE A 459 -14.71 -22.43 -22.62
CA ILE A 459 -13.78 -21.41 -22.10
C ILE A 459 -14.52 -20.10 -21.87
N ARG A 460 -15.27 -19.62 -22.87
CA ARG A 460 -16.02 -18.36 -22.77
C ARG A 460 -17.03 -18.38 -21.64
N LEU A 461 -17.72 -19.50 -21.43
CA LEU A 461 -18.67 -19.71 -20.34
C LEU A 461 -17.97 -19.57 -18.98
N GLU A 462 -16.84 -20.26 -18.77
CA GLU A 462 -16.10 -20.19 -17.53
C GLU A 462 -15.51 -18.79 -17.27
N LEU A 463 -14.97 -18.15 -18.30
CA LEU A 463 -14.45 -16.77 -18.20
C LEU A 463 -15.54 -15.76 -17.80
N ALA A 464 -16.78 -15.96 -18.29
CA ALA A 464 -17.92 -15.13 -17.91
C ALA A 464 -18.40 -15.39 -16.48
N ARG A 465 -18.44 -16.67 -16.07
CA ARG A 465 -18.86 -17.09 -14.71
C ARG A 465 -18.02 -16.41 -13.61
N PHE A 466 -16.72 -16.39 -13.81
CA PHE A 466 -15.78 -15.81 -12.83
C PHE A 466 -15.42 -14.35 -13.14
N ASN A 467 -16.05 -13.76 -14.18
CA ASN A 467 -15.74 -12.42 -14.65
C ASN A 467 -14.25 -12.19 -14.95
N CYS A 468 -13.51 -13.22 -15.39
CA CYS A 468 -12.13 -13.09 -15.87
C CYS A 468 -12.03 -12.06 -16.99
N ILE A 469 -13.09 -11.98 -17.83
CA ILE A 469 -13.25 -11.03 -18.93
C ILE A 469 -13.41 -9.57 -18.46
N GLY A 470 -13.61 -9.32 -17.18
CA GLY A 470 -13.58 -7.96 -16.61
C GLY A 470 -12.19 -7.33 -16.60
N CYS A 471 -11.16 -8.17 -16.62
CA CYS A 471 -9.74 -7.79 -16.62
C CYS A 471 -9.01 -8.24 -17.89
N HIS A 472 -9.34 -9.43 -18.39
CA HIS A 472 -8.64 -10.08 -19.49
C HIS A 472 -9.49 -10.08 -20.76
N GLU A 473 -8.83 -10.07 -21.91
CA GLU A 473 -9.45 -10.27 -23.20
C GLU A 473 -9.08 -11.66 -23.79
N ARG A 474 -10.00 -12.29 -24.52
CA ARG A 474 -9.74 -13.47 -25.34
C ARG A 474 -10.43 -13.31 -26.71
N GLY A 475 -9.64 -13.15 -27.76
CA GLY A 475 -10.17 -12.73 -29.07
C GLY A 475 -10.86 -11.37 -28.92
N THR A 476 -12.17 -11.35 -29.20
CA THR A 476 -13.01 -10.13 -29.08
C THR A 476 -13.78 -10.07 -27.77
N LEU A 477 -13.67 -11.11 -26.91
CA LEU A 477 -14.41 -11.17 -25.66
C LEU A 477 -13.64 -10.51 -24.51
N GLY A 478 -14.25 -9.54 -23.84
CA GLY A 478 -13.75 -9.00 -22.58
C GLY A 478 -12.76 -7.84 -22.73
N GLY A 479 -11.82 -7.79 -21.79
CA GLY A 479 -10.89 -6.66 -21.62
C GLY A 479 -11.39 -5.62 -20.62
N VAL A 480 -10.50 -4.73 -20.20
CA VAL A 480 -10.83 -3.65 -19.26
C VAL A 480 -11.76 -2.64 -19.93
N ARG A 481 -12.89 -2.36 -19.31
CA ARG A 481 -13.87 -1.37 -19.81
C ARG A 481 -13.27 0.03 -19.79
N LYS A 482 -13.62 0.87 -20.76
CA LYS A 482 -13.12 2.27 -20.87
C LYS A 482 -13.41 3.08 -19.61
N ASP A 483 -14.60 2.90 -19.02
CA ASP A 483 -15.04 3.59 -17.81
C ASP A 483 -14.28 3.16 -16.52
N ARG A 484 -13.49 2.09 -16.60
CA ARG A 484 -12.68 1.55 -15.48
C ARG A 484 -11.19 1.59 -15.73
N ASN A 485 -10.78 2.02 -16.92
CA ASN A 485 -9.41 1.97 -17.38
C ASN A 485 -8.41 2.72 -16.48
N ASP A 486 -8.83 3.86 -15.92
CA ASP A 486 -7.98 4.73 -15.08
C ASP A 486 -7.61 4.12 -13.73
N TYR A 487 -8.35 3.09 -13.29
CA TYR A 487 -8.06 2.35 -12.06
C TYR A 487 -7.00 1.27 -12.24
N PHE A 488 -6.63 0.95 -13.48
CA PHE A 488 -5.55 0.03 -13.80
C PHE A 488 -4.24 0.81 -13.91
N THR A 489 -3.42 0.76 -12.87
CA THR A 489 -2.21 1.56 -12.75
C THR A 489 -0.96 0.71 -12.58
N SER A 490 0.18 1.30 -12.90
CA SER A 490 1.50 0.68 -12.77
C SER A 490 2.36 1.42 -11.74
N ALA A 491 3.25 0.71 -11.07
CA ALA A 491 4.32 1.32 -10.29
C ALA A 491 5.47 1.81 -11.20
N ASP A 492 5.52 1.34 -12.46
CA ASP A 492 6.48 1.78 -13.48
C ASP A 492 5.75 2.18 -14.76
N PRO A 493 5.39 3.47 -14.93
CA PRO A 493 4.69 3.97 -16.12
C PRO A 493 5.46 3.79 -17.44
N LYS A 494 6.79 3.61 -17.40
CA LYS A 494 7.63 3.42 -18.59
C LYS A 494 7.29 2.14 -19.34
N LEU A 495 6.66 1.17 -18.67
CA LEU A 495 6.22 -0.08 -19.27
C LEU A 495 4.94 0.06 -20.13
N GLY A 496 4.32 1.24 -20.20
CA GLY A 496 3.12 1.52 -20.98
C GLY A 496 1.92 0.65 -20.62
N GLU A 497 1.04 0.42 -21.60
CA GLU A 497 -0.14 -0.45 -21.44
C GLU A 497 0.19 -1.86 -20.87
N PRO A 498 1.20 -2.57 -21.39
CA PRO A 498 1.61 -3.86 -20.83
C PRO A 498 2.04 -3.83 -19.37
N GLY A 499 2.43 -2.67 -18.87
CA GLY A 499 2.84 -2.45 -17.49
C GLY A 499 1.69 -2.29 -16.51
N ARG A 500 0.47 -1.98 -16.97
CA ARG A 500 -0.69 -1.69 -16.14
C ARG A 500 -1.88 -2.60 -16.37
N LEU A 501 -2.07 -3.10 -17.59
CA LEU A 501 -3.20 -3.97 -17.95
C LEU A 501 -2.88 -5.45 -17.77
N PRO A 502 -3.86 -6.27 -17.36
CA PRO A 502 -3.75 -7.71 -17.38
C PRO A 502 -3.43 -8.26 -18.78
N PRO A 503 -2.71 -9.39 -18.89
CA PRO A 503 -2.39 -9.95 -20.19
C PRO A 503 -3.61 -10.53 -20.91
N PRO A 504 -3.64 -10.55 -22.26
CA PRO A 504 -4.66 -11.27 -22.99
C PRO A 504 -4.57 -12.78 -22.70
N LEU A 505 -5.71 -13.46 -22.75
CA LEU A 505 -5.85 -14.91 -22.60
C LEU A 505 -5.82 -15.66 -23.94
N THR A 506 -5.78 -14.95 -25.05
CA THR A 506 -5.61 -15.55 -26.37
C THR A 506 -4.25 -16.25 -26.44
N GLY A 507 -4.27 -17.53 -26.80
CA GLY A 507 -3.05 -18.34 -26.89
C GLY A 507 -2.41 -18.72 -25.55
N THR A 508 -3.10 -18.52 -24.42
CA THR A 508 -2.55 -18.79 -23.06
C THR A 508 -2.21 -20.27 -22.86
N GLY A 509 -3.00 -21.19 -23.41
CA GLY A 509 -2.74 -22.64 -23.31
C GLY A 509 -1.49 -23.07 -24.08
N ALA A 510 -1.21 -22.46 -25.22
CA ALA A 510 0.05 -22.67 -25.93
C ALA A 510 1.25 -22.05 -25.20
N LYS A 511 1.04 -20.92 -24.53
CA LYS A 511 2.09 -20.13 -23.86
C LYS A 511 2.59 -20.76 -22.57
N LEU A 512 1.68 -21.19 -21.70
CA LEU A 512 1.99 -21.57 -20.32
C LEU A 512 2.02 -23.10 -20.18
N GLN A 513 2.97 -23.58 -19.37
CA GLN A 513 2.99 -24.96 -18.91
C GLN A 513 1.73 -25.25 -18.10
N LEU A 514 1.16 -26.44 -18.27
CA LEU A 514 -0.14 -26.81 -17.69
C LEU A 514 -0.19 -26.62 -16.16
N ASP A 515 0.82 -27.10 -15.45
CA ASP A 515 0.85 -27.02 -13.98
C ASP A 515 0.99 -25.58 -13.49
N TRP A 516 1.75 -24.77 -14.22
CA TRP A 516 1.84 -23.33 -13.95
C TRP A 516 0.48 -22.64 -14.18
N LEU A 517 -0.20 -22.99 -15.26
CA LEU A 517 -1.50 -22.44 -15.62
C LEU A 517 -2.56 -22.81 -14.59
N ARG A 518 -2.63 -24.09 -14.19
CA ARG A 518 -3.50 -24.58 -13.11
C ARG A 518 -3.30 -23.77 -11.82
N ASN A 519 -2.05 -23.66 -11.38
CA ASN A 519 -1.73 -22.93 -10.17
C ASN A 519 -2.05 -21.42 -10.28
N THR A 520 -1.80 -20.82 -11.45
CA THR A 520 -2.11 -19.40 -11.69
C THR A 520 -3.61 -19.12 -11.63
N ILE A 521 -4.45 -20.00 -12.24
CA ILE A 521 -5.90 -19.84 -12.26
C ILE A 521 -6.50 -20.08 -10.87
N ALA A 522 -6.01 -21.11 -10.16
CA ALA A 522 -6.52 -21.51 -8.86
C ALA A 522 -6.17 -20.52 -7.75
N ASN A 523 -4.93 -20.07 -7.71
CA ASN A 523 -4.33 -19.38 -6.56
C ASN A 523 -3.90 -17.93 -6.86
N GLY A 524 -4.06 -17.45 -8.10
CA GLY A 524 -3.50 -16.19 -8.50
C GLY A 524 -1.95 -16.19 -8.47
N GLN A 525 -1.30 -15.45 -9.35
CA GLN A 525 0.16 -15.35 -9.37
C GLN A 525 0.60 -13.91 -9.61
N ARG A 526 1.46 -13.37 -8.75
CA ARG A 526 1.99 -12.01 -8.90
C ARG A 526 3.34 -12.02 -9.59
N ILE A 527 3.35 -12.27 -10.91
CA ILE A 527 4.57 -12.31 -11.72
C ILE A 527 5.06 -10.91 -12.09
N ARG A 528 4.15 -9.94 -12.11
CA ARG A 528 4.39 -8.55 -12.51
C ARG A 528 4.19 -7.64 -11.30
N PRO A 529 5.22 -7.44 -10.46
CA PRO A 529 5.09 -6.67 -9.22
C PRO A 529 4.73 -5.19 -9.45
N TYR A 530 5.00 -4.68 -10.65
CA TYR A 530 4.68 -3.31 -11.05
C TYR A 530 3.20 -3.10 -11.40
N VAL A 531 2.44 -4.12 -11.73
CA VAL A 531 0.98 -4.04 -11.94
C VAL A 531 0.30 -4.01 -10.57
N LYS A 532 -0.48 -2.97 -10.30
CA LYS A 532 -1.12 -2.81 -8.99
C LYS A 532 -2.36 -3.67 -8.82
N VAL A 533 -3.16 -3.85 -9.90
CA VAL A 533 -4.29 -4.77 -9.87
C VAL A 533 -3.76 -6.21 -9.69
N ARG A 534 -4.41 -6.95 -8.81
CA ARG A 534 -4.03 -8.33 -8.48
C ARG A 534 -4.86 -9.33 -9.27
N MET A 535 -4.23 -10.41 -9.71
CA MET A 535 -4.97 -11.56 -10.21
C MET A 535 -5.59 -12.28 -9.01
N PRO A 536 -6.94 -12.41 -8.95
CA PRO A 536 -7.58 -13.04 -7.83
C PRO A 536 -7.45 -14.57 -7.88
N ALA A 537 -7.50 -15.22 -6.72
CA ALA A 537 -7.69 -16.66 -6.59
C ALA A 537 -9.19 -16.98 -6.53
N PHE A 538 -9.61 -18.02 -7.23
CA PHE A 538 -11.01 -18.46 -7.24
C PHE A 538 -11.21 -19.77 -6.48
N GLY A 539 -10.12 -20.40 -5.99
CA GLY A 539 -10.14 -21.75 -5.42
C GLY A 539 -10.09 -22.84 -6.48
N GLY A 540 -9.20 -23.82 -6.30
CA GLY A 540 -8.88 -24.83 -7.33
C GLY A 540 -10.09 -25.63 -7.82
N GLU A 541 -10.98 -26.04 -6.94
CA GLU A 541 -12.18 -26.81 -7.30
C GLU A 541 -13.16 -26.00 -8.15
N ASN A 542 -13.27 -24.68 -7.91
CA ASN A 542 -14.18 -23.82 -8.65
C ASN A 542 -13.77 -23.62 -10.13
N VAL A 543 -12.47 -23.72 -10.42
CA VAL A 543 -11.90 -23.47 -11.77
C VAL A 543 -11.25 -24.72 -12.36
N LYS A 544 -11.60 -25.88 -11.82
CA LYS A 544 -11.09 -27.19 -12.26
C LYS A 544 -11.38 -27.43 -13.74
N GLY A 545 -10.38 -27.91 -14.48
CA GLY A 545 -10.51 -28.20 -15.91
C GLY A 545 -10.33 -27.00 -16.85
N LEU A 546 -10.34 -25.76 -16.36
CA LEU A 546 -10.20 -24.58 -17.23
C LEU A 546 -8.80 -24.50 -17.88
N ALA A 547 -7.76 -24.90 -17.16
CA ALA A 547 -6.39 -24.93 -17.68
C ALA A 547 -6.26 -25.94 -18.85
N GLU A 548 -6.88 -27.09 -18.70
CA GLU A 548 -6.93 -28.15 -19.72
C GLU A 548 -7.69 -27.68 -20.97
N LEU A 549 -8.77 -26.96 -20.80
CA LEU A 549 -9.53 -26.37 -21.92
C LEU A 549 -8.65 -25.38 -22.70
N PHE A 550 -7.89 -24.53 -22.01
CA PHE A 550 -6.94 -23.61 -22.68
C PHE A 550 -5.87 -24.36 -23.45
N VAL A 551 -5.24 -25.38 -22.84
CA VAL A 551 -4.19 -26.18 -23.50
C VAL A 551 -4.74 -26.96 -24.69
N ALA A 552 -5.97 -27.43 -24.62
CA ALA A 552 -6.62 -28.10 -25.74
C ALA A 552 -6.93 -27.14 -26.91
N ALA A 553 -7.41 -25.93 -26.61
CA ALA A 553 -7.83 -24.95 -27.59
C ALA A 553 -6.66 -24.20 -28.26
N ASP A 554 -5.62 -23.88 -27.51
CA ASP A 554 -4.53 -23.03 -27.97
C ASP A 554 -3.33 -23.85 -28.40
N LYS A 555 -2.90 -23.68 -29.66
CA LYS A 555 -1.74 -24.40 -30.25
C LYS A 555 -0.79 -23.40 -30.91
N VAL A 556 0.48 -23.77 -30.93
CA VAL A 556 1.51 -23.19 -31.80
C VAL A 556 2.24 -24.33 -32.51
N PRO A 557 2.85 -24.10 -33.68
CA PRO A 557 3.65 -25.12 -34.34
C PRO A 557 4.78 -25.66 -33.44
N ALA A 558 4.96 -26.98 -33.43
CA ALA A 558 6.05 -27.60 -32.69
C ALA A 558 7.40 -27.26 -33.35
N VAL A 559 8.43 -27.11 -32.55
CA VAL A 559 9.78 -26.77 -32.99
C VAL A 559 10.75 -27.88 -32.54
N VAL A 560 11.44 -28.50 -33.50
CA VAL A 560 12.47 -29.48 -33.16
C VAL A 560 13.76 -28.74 -32.79
N PHE A 561 14.15 -28.84 -31.52
CA PHE A 561 15.39 -28.27 -30.99
C PHE A 561 16.47 -29.35 -30.85
N ASP A 562 17.73 -28.94 -31.07
CA ASP A 562 18.85 -29.81 -30.75
C ASP A 562 18.89 -30.03 -29.22
N PRO A 563 19.08 -31.29 -28.77
CA PRO A 563 19.19 -31.59 -27.35
C PRO A 563 20.47 -30.98 -26.75
N LEU A 564 20.41 -30.61 -25.49
CA LEU A 564 21.61 -30.15 -24.76
C LEU A 564 22.62 -31.32 -24.73
N PRO A 565 23.87 -31.13 -25.17
CA PRO A 565 24.88 -32.20 -25.18
C PRO A 565 25.08 -32.81 -23.78
N LYS A 566 25.24 -34.13 -23.70
CA LYS A 566 25.55 -34.83 -22.43
C LYS A 566 26.95 -34.50 -21.93
N ASP A 567 27.89 -34.23 -22.83
CA ASP A 567 29.24 -33.79 -22.48
C ASP A 567 29.20 -32.41 -21.83
N ARG A 568 29.75 -32.32 -20.64
CA ARG A 568 29.69 -31.09 -19.79
C ARG A 568 30.36 -29.89 -20.46
N LYS A 569 31.45 -30.08 -21.19
CA LYS A 569 32.16 -28.97 -21.87
C LYS A 569 31.34 -28.45 -23.04
N LYS A 570 30.74 -29.34 -23.85
CA LYS A 570 29.87 -28.98 -24.95
C LYS A 570 28.57 -28.36 -24.47
N ALA A 571 27.94 -28.88 -23.41
CA ALA A 571 26.77 -28.26 -22.78
C ALA A 571 27.08 -26.84 -22.29
N ARG A 572 28.27 -26.67 -21.68
CA ARG A 572 28.73 -25.37 -21.24
C ARG A 572 28.86 -24.37 -22.39
N ALA A 573 29.42 -24.82 -23.54
CA ALA A 573 29.54 -23.96 -24.73
C ALA A 573 28.18 -23.47 -25.22
N VAL A 574 27.14 -24.30 -25.19
CA VAL A 574 25.76 -23.89 -25.52
C VAL A 574 25.25 -22.84 -24.55
N THR A 575 25.40 -23.06 -23.24
CA THR A 575 24.92 -22.07 -22.26
C THR A 575 25.76 -20.77 -22.22
N ASP A 576 27.03 -20.82 -22.70
CA ASP A 576 27.86 -19.62 -22.90
C ASP A 576 27.32 -18.71 -24.01
N ILE A 577 26.74 -19.28 -25.07
CA ILE A 577 26.00 -18.51 -26.07
C ILE A 577 24.82 -17.77 -25.44
N GLY A 578 23.98 -18.47 -24.70
CA GLY A 578 22.84 -17.83 -23.98
C GLY A 578 23.27 -16.75 -23.02
N HIS A 579 24.35 -16.99 -22.27
CA HIS A 579 24.96 -15.99 -21.37
C HIS A 579 25.37 -14.71 -22.13
N ARG A 580 25.99 -14.85 -23.29
CA ARG A 580 26.40 -13.72 -24.15
C ARG A 580 25.18 -12.96 -24.68
N ILE A 581 24.15 -13.66 -25.16
CA ILE A 581 22.91 -13.06 -25.69
C ILE A 581 22.23 -12.17 -24.68
N VAL A 582 22.11 -12.60 -23.40
CA VAL A 582 21.41 -11.87 -22.34
C VAL A 582 22.15 -10.61 -21.91
N GLY A 583 23.48 -10.62 -21.92
CA GLY A 583 24.34 -9.54 -21.43
C GLY A 583 24.41 -8.31 -22.34
N ASP A 584 25.12 -7.30 -21.87
CA ASP A 584 25.34 -6.00 -22.54
C ASP A 584 26.17 -6.10 -23.85
N ARG A 585 26.88 -7.21 -24.04
CA ARG A 585 27.63 -7.53 -25.28
C ARG A 585 26.81 -8.37 -26.24
N GLY A 586 25.53 -8.53 -26.01
CA GLY A 586 24.56 -9.27 -26.83
C GLY A 586 23.32 -8.42 -27.10
N MET A 587 22.13 -8.99 -26.86
CA MET A 587 20.84 -8.30 -27.03
C MET A 587 20.46 -7.40 -25.82
N ASN A 588 21.28 -7.42 -24.80
CA ASN A 588 21.11 -6.61 -23.58
C ASN A 588 19.71 -6.76 -22.92
N CYS A 589 19.23 -7.99 -22.79
CA CYS A 589 17.91 -8.30 -22.20
C CYS A 589 17.77 -7.71 -20.79
N ILE A 590 18.90 -7.62 -20.06
CA ILE A 590 18.97 -7.06 -18.70
C ILE A 590 18.72 -5.55 -18.65
N ALA A 591 18.70 -4.84 -19.76
CA ALA A 591 18.30 -3.43 -19.79
C ALA A 591 16.83 -3.21 -19.43
N CYS A 592 15.96 -4.22 -19.69
CA CYS A 592 14.53 -4.15 -19.40
C CYS A 592 14.07 -5.20 -18.40
N HIS A 593 14.73 -6.37 -18.36
CA HIS A 593 14.34 -7.50 -17.51
C HIS A 593 15.18 -7.58 -16.23
N THR A 594 14.55 -7.95 -15.12
CA THR A 594 15.31 -8.36 -13.94
C THR A 594 15.91 -9.75 -14.14
N PHE A 595 17.00 -9.97 -13.47
CA PHE A 595 17.74 -11.23 -13.46
C PHE A 595 17.94 -11.68 -12.01
N ARG A 596 17.24 -12.71 -11.58
CA ARG A 596 17.20 -13.18 -10.17
C ARG A 596 16.89 -12.03 -9.19
N GLY A 597 15.85 -11.27 -9.49
CA GLY A 597 15.38 -10.14 -8.70
C GLY A 597 16.22 -8.88 -8.79
N LYS A 598 17.28 -8.83 -9.62
CA LYS A 598 18.16 -7.68 -9.79
C LYS A 598 17.95 -7.02 -11.14
N GLY A 599 17.74 -5.72 -11.17
CA GLY A 599 17.66 -4.89 -12.38
C GLY A 599 18.94 -4.10 -12.62
N THR A 600 19.18 -3.71 -13.87
CA THR A 600 20.30 -2.82 -14.27
C THR A 600 19.83 -1.40 -14.52
N SER A 601 18.54 -1.20 -14.74
CA SER A 601 17.92 0.09 -15.06
C SER A 601 16.74 0.41 -14.15
N SER A 602 16.18 1.60 -14.30
CA SER A 602 14.92 2.00 -13.66
C SER A 602 13.68 1.31 -14.24
N MET A 603 13.82 0.62 -15.39
CA MET A 603 12.75 -0.19 -15.98
C MET A 603 12.94 -1.63 -15.49
N ALA A 604 12.03 -2.13 -14.70
CA ALA A 604 12.07 -3.48 -14.13
C ALA A 604 10.89 -4.31 -14.62
N SER A 605 11.07 -4.96 -15.78
CA SER A 605 10.09 -5.92 -16.31
C SER A 605 10.18 -7.27 -15.56
N VAL A 606 9.50 -8.28 -16.05
CA VAL A 606 9.51 -9.63 -15.44
C VAL A 606 10.91 -10.21 -15.32
N ASP A 607 11.17 -11.00 -14.28
CA ASP A 607 12.41 -11.72 -14.11
C ASP A 607 12.54 -12.85 -15.13
N ILE A 608 13.62 -12.83 -15.93
CA ILE A 608 13.79 -13.79 -17.03
C ILE A 608 14.23 -15.16 -16.56
N VAL A 609 14.92 -15.29 -15.43
CA VAL A 609 15.37 -16.59 -14.89
C VAL A 609 14.22 -17.30 -14.20
N ASP A 610 13.51 -16.61 -13.31
CA ASP A 610 12.48 -17.26 -12.49
C ASP A 610 11.16 -17.46 -13.22
N THR A 611 10.91 -16.72 -14.31
CA THR A 611 9.62 -16.77 -15.00
C THR A 611 9.64 -17.37 -16.42
N THR A 612 10.79 -17.62 -17.03
CA THR A 612 10.82 -18.11 -18.41
C THR A 612 10.61 -19.62 -18.49
N THR A 613 11.59 -20.40 -18.12
CA THR A 613 11.60 -21.86 -18.38
C THR A 613 10.68 -22.66 -17.44
N LYS A 614 10.33 -22.11 -16.27
CA LYS A 614 9.38 -22.74 -15.35
C LYS A 614 7.92 -22.49 -15.74
N ARG A 615 7.67 -21.48 -16.54
CA ARG A 615 6.32 -20.98 -16.84
C ARG A 615 5.92 -21.16 -18.29
N LEU A 616 6.83 -20.91 -19.22
CA LEU A 616 6.54 -20.90 -20.65
C LEU A 616 6.76 -22.27 -21.28
N ASN A 617 5.99 -22.57 -22.31
CA ASN A 617 6.30 -23.65 -23.23
C ASN A 617 7.40 -23.20 -24.19
N LYS A 618 8.35 -24.10 -24.47
CA LYS A 618 9.54 -23.81 -25.30
C LYS A 618 9.18 -23.43 -26.73
N ASP A 619 8.21 -24.13 -27.33
CA ASP A 619 7.74 -23.83 -28.69
C ASP A 619 7.12 -22.43 -28.76
N TRP A 620 6.26 -22.07 -27.78
CA TRP A 620 5.69 -20.73 -27.71
C TRP A 620 6.77 -19.66 -27.51
N PHE A 621 7.74 -19.93 -26.63
CA PHE A 621 8.87 -19.01 -26.42
C PHE A 621 9.62 -18.71 -27.71
N TYR A 622 9.90 -19.75 -28.52
CA TYR A 622 10.55 -19.58 -29.80
C TYR A 622 9.75 -18.65 -30.72
N HIS A 623 8.48 -18.95 -30.96
CA HIS A 623 7.63 -18.14 -31.83
C HIS A 623 7.44 -16.72 -31.34
N TYR A 624 7.33 -16.55 -30.00
CA TYR A 624 7.24 -15.21 -29.37
C TYR A 624 8.52 -14.40 -29.60
N MET A 625 9.68 -14.99 -29.48
CA MET A 625 10.95 -14.31 -29.73
C MET A 625 11.16 -13.90 -31.17
N LEU A 626 10.60 -14.66 -32.14
CA LEU A 626 10.60 -14.28 -33.55
C LEU A 626 9.72 -13.08 -33.85
N GLU A 627 8.51 -13.02 -33.25
CA GLU A 627 7.49 -12.00 -33.52
C GLU A 627 6.75 -11.58 -32.25
N PRO A 628 7.37 -10.82 -31.36
CA PRO A 628 6.75 -10.45 -30.08
C PRO A 628 5.41 -9.71 -30.26
N ALA A 629 5.30 -8.82 -31.22
CA ALA A 629 4.10 -8.01 -31.48
C ALA A 629 2.90 -8.85 -31.97
N ARG A 630 3.11 -9.97 -32.65
CA ARG A 630 2.06 -10.90 -33.06
C ARG A 630 1.31 -11.47 -31.86
N PHE A 631 2.03 -11.84 -30.80
CA PHE A 631 1.47 -12.42 -29.58
C PHE A 631 1.03 -11.38 -28.56
N ARG A 632 1.58 -10.18 -28.70
CA ARG A 632 1.29 -9.06 -27.80
C ARG A 632 1.45 -7.72 -28.54
N PRO A 633 0.37 -7.22 -29.18
CA PRO A 633 0.42 -6.08 -30.10
C PRO A 633 1.07 -4.82 -29.52
N ASN A 634 0.87 -4.52 -28.24
CA ASN A 634 1.41 -3.32 -27.56
C ASN A 634 2.71 -3.60 -26.78
N THR A 635 3.46 -4.66 -27.14
CA THR A 635 4.71 -4.98 -26.45
C THR A 635 5.80 -3.97 -26.78
N ILE A 636 6.58 -3.59 -25.74
CA ILE A 636 7.81 -2.80 -25.92
C ILE A 636 9.04 -3.70 -26.20
N MET A 637 8.86 -5.02 -26.19
CA MET A 637 9.95 -5.95 -26.44
C MET A 637 10.36 -5.88 -27.91
N PRO A 638 11.65 -5.59 -28.22
CA PRO A 638 12.13 -5.52 -29.60
C PRO A 638 12.08 -6.86 -30.30
N GLN A 639 11.98 -6.82 -31.62
CA GLN A 639 12.08 -7.99 -32.48
C GLN A 639 13.54 -8.22 -32.88
N PHE A 640 14.24 -9.14 -32.20
CA PHE A 640 15.65 -9.44 -32.43
C PHE A 640 15.91 -10.53 -33.50
N PHE A 641 14.87 -11.25 -33.93
CA PHE A 641 14.95 -12.44 -34.75
C PHE A 641 14.01 -12.36 -35.97
N ALA A 642 13.94 -11.21 -36.61
CA ALA A 642 13.06 -10.99 -37.76
C ALA A 642 13.33 -11.99 -38.87
N GLY A 643 12.28 -12.66 -39.37
CA GLY A 643 12.41 -13.66 -40.47
C GLY A 643 13.27 -14.88 -40.12
N GLY A 644 13.49 -15.16 -38.81
CA GLY A 644 14.31 -16.27 -38.38
C GLY A 644 15.83 -16.00 -38.34
N VAL A 645 16.24 -14.76 -38.61
CA VAL A 645 17.65 -14.31 -38.59
C VAL A 645 17.88 -13.38 -37.37
N SER A 646 18.91 -13.67 -36.61
CA SER A 646 19.32 -12.90 -35.45
C SER A 646 20.06 -11.63 -35.82
N VAL A 647 19.86 -10.54 -35.05
CA VAL A 647 20.69 -9.33 -35.12
C VAL A 647 22.16 -9.59 -34.73
N LEU A 648 22.46 -10.73 -34.08
CA LEU A 648 23.82 -11.15 -33.70
C LEU A 648 24.33 -12.19 -34.71
N ALA A 649 24.74 -11.74 -35.90
CA ALA A 649 25.20 -12.62 -36.98
C ALA A 649 26.50 -13.37 -36.64
N ASP A 650 27.32 -12.86 -35.74
CA ASP A 650 28.57 -13.45 -35.28
C ASP A 650 28.40 -14.61 -34.26
N ILE A 651 27.17 -14.86 -33.81
CA ILE A 651 26.81 -15.99 -32.96
C ILE A 651 26.07 -17.03 -33.82
N GLU A 652 26.56 -18.22 -33.95
CA GLU A 652 25.95 -19.34 -34.71
C GLU A 652 25.48 -18.94 -36.12
N GLY A 653 26.22 -18.03 -36.79
CA GLY A 653 25.85 -17.52 -38.11
C GLY A 653 24.52 -16.78 -38.18
N GLY A 654 24.02 -16.27 -37.07
CA GLY A 654 22.72 -15.59 -37.00
C GLY A 654 21.52 -16.54 -36.97
N ASP A 655 21.71 -17.85 -36.80
CA ASP A 655 20.61 -18.84 -36.74
C ASP A 655 19.77 -18.63 -35.48
N ALA A 656 18.54 -18.14 -35.69
CA ALA A 656 17.60 -17.86 -34.59
C ALA A 656 17.28 -19.11 -33.76
N LYS A 657 17.14 -20.29 -34.39
CA LYS A 657 16.77 -21.53 -33.69
C LYS A 657 17.87 -21.97 -32.73
N LYS A 658 19.13 -21.94 -33.20
CA LYS A 658 20.29 -22.29 -32.38
C LYS A 658 20.48 -21.30 -31.22
N GLN A 659 20.38 -19.98 -31.49
CA GLN A 659 20.53 -18.95 -30.48
C GLN A 659 19.42 -19.01 -29.43
N LEU A 660 18.17 -19.20 -29.83
CA LEU A 660 17.03 -19.31 -28.91
C LEU A 660 17.06 -20.61 -28.10
N ASN A 661 17.55 -21.71 -28.71
CA ASN A 661 17.80 -22.94 -27.96
C ASN A 661 18.89 -22.74 -26.88
N ALA A 662 19.98 -22.06 -27.24
CA ALA A 662 21.06 -21.73 -26.28
C ALA A 662 20.57 -20.80 -25.16
N LEU A 663 19.80 -19.79 -25.51
CA LEU A 663 19.17 -18.89 -24.56
C LEU A 663 18.24 -19.63 -23.56
N TRP A 664 17.38 -20.52 -24.09
CA TRP A 664 16.51 -21.34 -23.26
C TRP A 664 17.28 -22.20 -22.27
N ASN A 665 18.31 -22.92 -22.75
CA ASN A 665 19.13 -23.80 -21.92
C ASN A 665 19.92 -23.01 -20.84
N TYR A 666 20.41 -21.82 -21.20
CA TYR A 666 21.05 -20.93 -20.21
C TYR A 666 20.09 -20.51 -19.11
N LEU A 667 18.86 -20.07 -19.43
CA LEU A 667 17.84 -19.67 -18.45
C LEU A 667 17.33 -20.88 -17.63
N ALA A 668 17.37 -22.09 -18.22
CA ALA A 668 16.96 -23.32 -17.54
C ALA A 668 17.92 -23.75 -16.41
N GLU A 669 19.15 -23.23 -16.36
CA GLU A 669 20.05 -23.42 -15.21
C GLU A 669 19.44 -22.85 -13.89
N GLY A 670 18.40 -22.01 -13.95
CA GLY A 670 17.63 -21.49 -12.82
C GLY A 670 18.52 -20.73 -11.83
N ARG A 671 18.57 -21.14 -10.58
CA ARG A 671 19.40 -20.47 -9.55
C ARG A 671 20.91 -20.55 -9.84
N ASN A 672 21.33 -21.51 -10.63
CA ASN A 672 22.72 -21.70 -11.02
C ASN A 672 23.11 -20.87 -12.28
N THR A 673 22.14 -20.25 -12.94
CA THR A 673 22.39 -19.39 -14.11
C THR A 673 23.44 -18.33 -13.80
N ARG A 674 24.51 -18.30 -14.59
CA ARG A 674 25.58 -17.32 -14.41
C ARG A 674 25.08 -15.90 -14.65
N GLN A 675 25.58 -14.95 -13.88
CA GLN A 675 25.24 -13.55 -14.05
C GLN A 675 25.77 -13.05 -15.38
N PRO A 676 24.95 -12.46 -16.27
CA PRO A 676 25.39 -11.93 -17.54
C PRO A 676 26.28 -10.70 -17.39
N SER A 677 27.06 -10.38 -18.44
CA SER A 677 27.85 -9.14 -18.50
C SER A 677 26.91 -7.92 -18.45
N GLY A 678 27.39 -6.80 -17.90
CA GLY A 678 26.59 -5.57 -17.75
C GLY A 678 25.66 -5.53 -16.52
N MET A 679 25.52 -6.63 -15.79
CA MET A 679 24.80 -6.59 -14.51
C MET A 679 25.58 -5.78 -13.48
N VAL A 680 25.08 -4.62 -13.12
CA VAL A 680 25.57 -3.87 -11.98
C VAL A 680 25.32 -4.70 -10.71
N ARG A 681 26.36 -4.91 -9.90
CA ARG A 681 26.20 -5.54 -8.59
C ARG A 681 25.19 -4.72 -7.79
N ALA A 682 24.22 -5.35 -7.18
CA ALA A 682 23.26 -4.66 -6.33
C ALA A 682 24.01 -3.80 -5.32
N SER A 683 23.68 -2.53 -5.22
CA SER A 683 24.22 -1.64 -4.19
C SER A 683 23.93 -2.22 -2.82
N MET A 684 24.93 -2.23 -1.95
CA MET A 684 24.75 -2.55 -0.52
C MET A 684 24.59 -1.23 0.25
N GLU A 685 23.84 -0.29 -0.29
CA GLU A 685 23.64 1.02 0.34
C GLU A 685 23.24 0.88 1.80
N ILE A 686 23.98 1.56 2.65
CA ILE A 686 23.59 1.78 4.04
C ILE A 686 22.60 2.94 4.04
N VAL A 687 21.34 2.63 4.39
CA VAL A 687 20.29 3.62 4.52
C VAL A 687 20.36 4.23 5.91
N VAL A 688 20.41 5.57 5.97
CA VAL A 688 20.37 6.33 7.21
C VAL A 688 18.92 6.56 7.58
N GLY A 689 18.53 6.15 8.78
CA GLY A 689 17.20 6.36 9.37
C GLY A 689 17.12 7.65 10.20
N GLU A 690 16.60 7.55 11.40
CA GLU A 690 16.38 8.68 12.33
C GLU A 690 17.65 9.03 13.13
N GLU A 691 18.62 8.14 13.22
CA GLU A 691 19.90 8.32 13.91
C GLU A 691 21.04 8.37 12.89
N ALA A 692 22.16 8.99 13.28
CA ALA A 692 23.36 8.97 12.47
C ALA A 692 23.97 7.56 12.39
N VAL A 693 24.46 7.20 11.20
CA VAL A 693 25.08 5.90 10.95
C VAL A 693 26.56 6.09 10.65
N MET A 694 27.42 5.31 11.30
CA MET A 694 28.85 5.37 11.10
C MET A 694 29.42 4.12 10.46
N LEU A 695 30.34 4.30 9.50
CA LEU A 695 31.16 3.22 8.96
C LEU A 695 32.66 3.53 9.13
N ARG A 696 33.35 2.66 9.86
CA ARG A 696 34.83 2.73 10.01
C ARG A 696 35.49 1.72 9.10
N ARG A 697 35.75 2.09 7.88
CA ARG A 697 36.38 1.23 6.85
C ARG A 697 37.14 2.08 5.82
N SER A 698 37.87 1.40 4.95
CA SER A 698 38.49 2.07 3.81
C SER A 698 37.44 2.72 2.94
N VAL A 699 37.56 4.01 2.70
CA VAL A 699 36.62 4.82 1.91
C VAL A 699 37.41 5.39 0.71
N GLN A 700 36.71 5.45 -0.42
CA GLN A 700 37.25 6.04 -1.63
C GLN A 700 37.74 7.46 -1.35
N ASP A 701 38.94 7.80 -1.83
CA ASP A 701 39.61 9.10 -1.68
C ASP A 701 40.06 9.47 -0.25
N THR A 702 39.70 8.70 0.80
CA THR A 702 40.13 8.96 2.18
C THR A 702 41.16 7.93 2.66
N GLY A 703 40.98 6.67 2.35
CA GLY A 703 41.88 5.59 2.73
C GLY A 703 41.41 4.73 3.89
N LYS A 704 42.35 3.94 4.49
CA LYS A 704 42.02 2.83 5.40
C LYS A 704 41.48 3.28 6.77
N ARG A 705 41.74 4.50 7.20
CA ARG A 705 41.31 5.06 8.49
C ARG A 705 40.14 6.05 8.37
N GLY A 706 39.40 5.96 7.28
CA GLY A 706 38.19 6.77 7.07
C GLY A 706 37.10 6.41 8.07
N ILE A 707 36.48 7.42 8.66
CA ILE A 707 35.25 7.31 9.47
C ILE A 707 34.17 8.10 8.75
N SER A 708 33.28 7.38 8.07
CA SER A 708 32.15 8.02 7.38
C SER A 708 30.96 8.11 8.32
N VAL A 709 30.27 9.23 8.28
CA VAL A 709 29.07 9.52 9.06
C VAL A 709 27.96 9.96 8.11
N GLY A 710 26.87 9.21 8.12
CA GLY A 710 25.63 9.56 7.44
C GLY A 710 24.62 10.12 8.44
N TYR A 711 24.06 11.26 8.13
CA TYR A 711 23.09 11.94 8.99
C TYR A 711 21.68 11.90 8.41
N PRO A 712 20.63 11.95 9.27
CA PRO A 712 19.23 11.90 8.87
C PRO A 712 18.83 12.92 7.82
N LEU A 713 19.37 14.15 7.88
CA LEU A 713 19.08 15.21 6.91
C LEU A 713 19.85 15.05 5.59
N LYS A 714 20.50 13.89 5.37
CA LYS A 714 21.21 13.53 4.12
C LYS A 714 22.40 14.43 3.80
N VAL A 715 22.98 15.08 4.79
CA VAL A 715 24.33 15.63 4.76
C VAL A 715 25.26 14.58 5.35
N ASN A 716 26.33 14.23 4.66
CA ASN A 716 27.21 13.14 5.05
C ASN A 716 28.66 13.61 4.99
N LEU A 717 29.53 12.99 5.77
CA LEU A 717 30.95 13.32 5.80
C LEU A 717 31.83 12.07 5.89
N THR A 718 33.12 12.25 5.54
CA THR A 718 34.19 11.32 5.94
C THR A 718 35.29 12.10 6.67
N PHE A 719 35.57 11.65 7.90
CA PHE A 719 36.67 12.10 8.72
C PHE A 719 37.86 11.17 8.51
N ASP A 720 39.02 11.73 8.18
CA ASP A 720 40.28 10.99 8.07
C ASP A 720 40.94 10.92 9.45
N ALA A 721 40.86 9.80 10.13
CA ALA A 721 41.42 9.60 11.45
C ALA A 721 42.96 9.46 11.43
N GLU A 722 43.60 9.34 10.26
CA GLU A 722 45.05 9.35 10.12
C GLU A 722 45.61 10.78 10.10
N ASN A 723 44.98 11.64 9.30
CA ASN A 723 45.33 13.05 9.18
C ASN A 723 44.52 13.96 10.12
N VAL A 724 43.58 13.40 10.84
CA VAL A 724 42.73 14.03 11.86
C VAL A 724 41.94 15.22 11.28
N CYS A 725 41.39 15.08 10.07
CA CYS A 725 40.70 16.16 9.38
C CYS A 725 39.39 15.68 8.72
N LEU A 726 38.44 16.62 8.50
CA LEU A 726 37.32 16.42 7.64
C LEU A 726 37.81 16.39 6.17
N ASN A 727 37.67 15.25 5.51
CA ASN A 727 38.25 15.04 4.17
C ASN A 727 37.21 15.18 3.04
N GLN A 728 36.02 14.71 3.25
CA GLN A 728 34.95 14.76 2.26
C GLN A 728 33.61 15.13 2.90
N LEU A 729 32.83 15.88 2.17
CA LEU A 729 31.47 16.28 2.54
C LEU A 729 30.56 16.07 1.32
N TRP A 730 29.34 15.49 1.52
CA TRP A 730 28.41 15.34 0.42
C TRP A 730 26.94 15.35 0.88
N ARG A 731 26.06 15.70 -0.04
CA ARG A 731 24.59 15.55 0.11
C ARG A 731 24.09 14.35 -0.69
N GLY A 732 23.01 13.73 -0.23
CA GLY A 732 22.35 12.62 -0.88
C GLY A 732 22.42 11.32 -0.09
N LYS A 733 22.44 10.18 -0.79
CA LYS A 733 22.55 8.87 -0.16
C LYS A 733 23.90 8.68 0.53
N PHE A 734 23.94 7.80 1.57
CA PHE A 734 25.13 7.70 2.38
C PHE A 734 26.28 7.01 1.62
N LEU A 735 26.39 5.70 1.68
CA LEU A 735 27.45 4.98 0.99
C LEU A 735 27.12 3.51 0.74
N ASP A 736 27.86 2.90 -0.19
CA ASP A 736 27.85 1.47 -0.51
C ASP A 736 29.15 0.82 -0.01
N PRO A 737 29.10 0.00 1.05
CA PRO A 737 30.25 -0.72 1.58
C PRO A 737 30.59 -1.98 0.78
N GLY A 738 29.88 -2.29 -0.30
CA GLY A 738 30.01 -3.54 -1.06
C GLY A 738 31.44 -3.83 -1.53
N GLY A 739 32.24 -2.80 -1.79
CA GLY A 739 33.65 -2.96 -2.13
C GLY A 739 34.51 -3.50 -0.98
N VAL A 740 34.09 -3.32 0.25
CA VAL A 740 34.79 -3.79 1.46
C VAL A 740 34.17 -5.08 1.99
N TRP A 741 32.82 -5.17 2.01
CA TRP A 741 32.11 -6.28 2.65
C TRP A 741 32.04 -7.56 1.79
N ARG A 742 32.14 -7.43 0.45
CA ARG A 742 32.08 -8.57 -0.49
C ARG A 742 33.42 -9.26 -0.74
N GLY A 743 34.50 -8.76 -0.18
CA GLY A 743 35.82 -9.34 -0.33
C GLY A 743 36.53 -9.47 1.02
N GLN A 744 37.81 -9.81 0.99
CA GLN A 744 38.65 -9.90 2.19
C GLN A 744 39.13 -8.54 2.71
N GLY A 745 38.37 -7.45 2.49
CA GLY A 745 38.69 -6.11 2.97
C GLY A 745 39.68 -5.32 2.14
N SER A 746 40.01 -5.75 0.93
CA SER A 746 40.96 -5.09 0.03
C SER A 746 40.42 -3.89 -0.77
N GLY A 747 39.08 -3.73 -0.81
CA GLY A 747 38.42 -2.65 -1.54
C GLY A 747 38.12 -1.40 -0.71
N ASN A 748 37.39 -0.45 -1.30
CA ASN A 748 36.94 0.76 -0.65
C ASN A 748 35.41 0.81 -0.62
N ALA A 749 34.82 1.35 0.45
CA ALA A 749 33.44 1.79 0.45
C ALA A 749 33.30 3.00 -0.50
N ARG A 750 32.20 3.04 -1.25
CA ARG A 750 31.90 4.07 -2.23
C ARG A 750 30.81 5.00 -1.71
N ILE A 751 31.09 6.30 -1.64
CA ILE A 751 30.05 7.30 -1.32
C ILE A 751 29.04 7.38 -2.50
N ILE A 752 27.78 7.74 -2.18
CA ILE A 752 26.69 7.86 -3.18
C ILE A 752 26.18 9.31 -3.16
N PRO A 753 26.97 10.26 -3.69
CA PRO A 753 26.65 11.68 -3.59
C PRO A 753 25.62 12.12 -4.65
N ARG A 754 24.78 13.09 -4.29
CA ARG A 754 24.10 13.99 -5.22
C ARG A 754 25.00 15.19 -5.54
N GLN A 755 25.63 15.75 -4.50
CA GLN A 755 26.66 16.79 -4.57
C GLN A 755 27.80 16.40 -3.64
N LYS A 756 29.03 16.65 -4.03
CA LYS A 756 30.23 16.25 -3.29
C LYS A 756 31.27 17.35 -3.28
N LEU A 757 31.88 17.57 -2.12
CA LEU A 757 33.05 18.43 -1.93
C LEU A 757 34.18 17.63 -1.30
N LYS A 758 35.41 17.75 -1.83
CA LYS A 758 36.66 17.28 -1.21
C LYS A 758 37.36 18.47 -0.52
N LEU A 759 37.69 18.29 0.74
CA LEU A 759 38.30 19.34 1.56
C LEU A 759 39.81 19.19 1.73
N GLY A 760 40.40 18.26 0.99
CA GLY A 760 41.85 17.99 1.05
C GLY A 760 42.24 17.09 2.23
N ARG A 761 43.54 16.91 2.40
CA ARG A 761 44.15 16.14 3.48
C ARG A 761 45.25 16.95 4.14
N GLY A 762 45.60 16.58 5.38
CA GLY A 762 46.69 17.16 6.15
C GLY A 762 46.20 17.65 7.51
N SER A 763 47.12 18.15 8.31
CA SER A 763 46.85 18.61 9.67
C SER A 763 45.76 19.67 9.71
N PRO A 764 44.76 19.55 10.64
CA PRO A 764 43.72 20.56 10.81
C PRO A 764 44.18 21.76 11.63
N LEU A 765 45.26 21.61 12.40
CA LEU A 765 45.76 22.62 13.32
C LEU A 765 47.26 22.80 13.13
N GLN A 766 47.68 24.04 13.17
CA GLN A 766 49.11 24.41 13.21
C GLN A 766 49.30 25.74 13.92
N ARG A 767 50.40 25.84 14.65
CA ARG A 767 50.86 27.10 15.18
C ARG A 767 51.70 27.79 14.10
N LEU A 768 51.33 29.00 13.74
CA LEU A 768 52.04 29.80 12.75
C LEU A 768 52.70 31.02 13.43
N PRO A 769 53.97 31.32 13.12
CA PRO A 769 54.66 32.53 13.61
C PRO A 769 53.98 33.82 13.11
N ASP A 770 53.46 33.79 11.87
CA ASP A 770 52.77 34.89 11.20
C ASP A 770 51.76 34.30 10.15
N GLU A 771 50.93 35.16 9.57
CA GLU A 771 49.90 34.79 8.60
C GLU A 771 50.45 34.30 7.26
N ASP A 772 51.67 34.67 6.90
CA ASP A 772 52.33 34.30 5.65
C ASP A 772 53.14 32.98 5.78
N SER A 773 53.36 32.51 6.98
CA SER A 773 54.08 31.26 7.24
C SER A 773 53.37 30.06 6.60
N PRO A 774 54.07 29.20 5.82
CA PRO A 774 53.45 28.11 5.09
C PRO A 774 52.91 27.02 6.03
N TRP A 775 51.80 26.41 5.63
CA TRP A 775 51.28 25.24 6.32
C TRP A 775 52.20 24.04 6.08
N ALA A 776 52.64 23.37 7.14
CA ALA A 776 53.54 22.24 7.00
C ALA A 776 52.92 21.12 6.18
N ALA A 777 53.71 20.55 5.28
CA ALA A 777 53.30 19.42 4.45
C ALA A 777 53.32 18.08 5.22
N ASP A 778 53.74 18.10 6.47
CA ASP A 778 53.86 16.94 7.34
C ASP A 778 52.48 16.29 7.68
N THR A 779 52.57 15.03 8.05
CA THR A 779 51.39 14.32 8.53
C THR A 779 50.99 14.84 9.91
N SER A 780 49.69 14.76 10.26
CA SER A 780 49.22 15.15 11.59
C SER A 780 50.00 14.43 12.71
N ARG A 781 50.43 13.20 12.45
CA ARG A 781 51.23 12.42 13.42
C ARG A 781 52.65 12.97 13.63
N SER A 782 53.32 13.40 12.56
CA SER A 782 54.67 14.01 12.68
C SER A 782 54.62 15.37 13.37
N LEU A 783 53.53 16.11 13.18
CA LEU A 783 53.26 17.38 13.86
C LEU A 783 52.74 17.21 15.32
N GLY A 784 52.73 15.99 15.85
CA GLY A 784 52.33 15.74 17.23
C GLY A 784 50.80 15.63 17.45
N ILE A 785 49.98 15.70 16.42
CA ILE A 785 48.57 15.53 16.57
C ILE A 785 48.20 14.03 16.71
N ARG A 786 47.41 13.70 17.71
CA ARG A 786 47.01 12.31 18.03
C ARG A 786 45.50 12.20 18.12
N PHE A 787 44.90 11.41 17.23
CA PHE A 787 43.48 11.02 17.32
C PHE A 787 43.26 10.14 18.56
N LYS A 788 42.30 10.50 19.39
CA LYS A 788 41.97 9.81 20.64
C LYS A 788 40.70 8.98 20.56
N GLY A 789 39.88 9.15 19.53
CA GLY A 789 38.62 8.45 19.34
C GLY A 789 37.46 9.39 19.15
N TYR A 790 36.25 8.88 19.42
CA TYR A 790 35.04 9.68 19.37
C TYR A 790 34.05 9.19 20.42
N ARG A 791 33.12 10.07 20.81
CA ARG A 791 31.92 9.75 21.58
C ARG A 791 30.72 9.99 20.72
N LEU A 792 29.62 9.26 20.98
CA LEU A 792 28.34 9.41 20.30
C LEU A 792 27.33 10.05 21.26
N ASP A 793 26.54 10.99 20.75
CA ASP A 793 25.38 11.52 21.46
C ASP A 793 24.16 10.56 21.30
N GLU A 794 23.02 10.91 21.84
CA GLU A 794 21.77 10.11 21.82
C GLU A 794 21.30 9.81 20.39
N LEU A 795 21.53 10.70 19.45
CA LEU A 795 21.26 10.50 18.02
C LEU A 795 22.44 9.87 17.26
N ARG A 796 23.38 9.27 18.00
CA ARG A 796 24.58 8.59 17.48
C ARG A 796 25.50 9.49 16.67
N ARG A 797 25.41 10.81 16.81
CA ARG A 797 26.28 11.78 16.14
C ARG A 797 27.63 11.82 16.85
N PRO A 798 28.77 11.76 16.12
CA PRO A 798 30.07 11.70 16.74
C PRO A 798 30.59 13.08 17.19
N THR A 799 31.30 13.11 18.32
CA THR A 799 32.25 14.13 18.66
C THR A 799 33.64 13.49 18.58
N PHE A 800 34.45 13.87 17.60
CA PHE A 800 35.82 13.39 17.45
C PHE A 800 36.74 14.10 18.45
N SER A 801 37.66 13.34 19.05
CA SER A 801 38.60 13.87 20.04
C SER A 801 40.04 13.65 19.59
N TYR A 802 40.84 14.65 19.71
CA TYR A 802 42.29 14.58 19.43
C TYR A 802 43.09 15.58 20.30
N VAL A 803 44.40 15.45 20.28
CA VAL A 803 45.30 16.32 21.08
C VAL A 803 46.40 16.87 20.19
N TYR A 804 46.84 18.11 20.44
CA TYR A 804 47.92 18.78 19.80
C TYR A 804 48.68 19.64 20.83
N GLY A 805 49.98 19.33 21.09
CA GLY A 805 50.86 20.15 21.96
C GLY A 805 50.28 20.40 23.37
N GLY A 806 49.56 19.46 23.95
CA GLY A 806 48.88 19.60 25.24
C GLY A 806 47.45 20.10 25.17
N THR A 807 47.02 20.68 24.07
CA THR A 807 45.63 21.12 23.84
C THR A 807 44.74 19.93 23.50
N ARG A 808 43.64 19.76 24.19
CA ARG A 808 42.55 18.82 23.85
C ARG A 808 41.61 19.49 22.88
N VAL A 809 41.26 18.77 21.84
CA VAL A 809 40.31 19.24 20.81
C VAL A 809 39.12 18.30 20.70
N SER A 810 37.94 18.88 20.81
CA SER A 810 36.65 18.22 20.53
C SER A 810 36.06 18.81 19.24
N ASP A 811 35.77 17.96 18.27
CA ASP A 811 35.26 18.30 16.94
C ASP A 811 33.92 17.65 16.71
N LYS A 812 32.86 18.42 16.79
CA LYS A 812 31.47 17.95 16.76
C LYS A 812 30.77 18.41 15.48
N PRO A 813 30.76 17.59 14.42
CA PRO A 813 29.94 17.85 13.23
C PRO A 813 28.48 17.40 13.43
N MET A 814 27.55 18.23 12.97
CA MET A 814 26.10 17.97 13.04
C MET A 814 25.41 18.44 11.78
N ASP A 815 24.41 17.70 11.34
CA ASP A 815 23.47 18.12 10.30
C ASP A 815 22.40 19.04 10.91
N LEU A 816 22.21 20.23 10.35
CA LEU A 816 21.23 21.20 10.81
C LEU A 816 20.37 21.68 9.64
N LEU A 817 19.13 22.02 9.96
CA LEU A 817 18.20 22.67 9.07
C LEU A 817 18.11 24.17 9.40
N ASP A 818 18.41 25.01 8.45
CA ASP A 818 18.18 26.44 8.56
C ASP A 818 16.67 26.72 8.41
N LYS A 819 16.02 27.09 9.49
CA LYS A 819 14.58 27.34 9.55
C LYS A 819 14.12 28.49 8.65
N LYS A 820 14.99 29.46 8.35
CA LYS A 820 14.64 30.63 7.52
C LYS A 820 14.66 30.30 6.04
N THR A 821 15.64 29.50 5.62
CA THR A 821 15.87 29.17 4.21
C THR A 821 15.37 27.77 3.84
N ASN A 822 14.99 26.94 4.81
CA ASN A 822 14.65 25.52 4.67
C ASN A 822 15.76 24.71 3.99
N ARG A 823 17.04 25.10 4.21
CA ARG A 823 18.22 24.45 3.64
C ARG A 823 19.01 23.70 4.69
N VAL A 824 19.41 22.49 4.35
CA VAL A 824 20.24 21.65 5.24
C VAL A 824 21.72 22.04 5.05
N TYR A 825 22.45 22.15 6.15
CA TYR A 825 23.89 22.45 6.18
C TYR A 825 24.60 21.59 7.22
N LEU A 826 25.93 21.49 7.14
CA LEU A 826 26.77 20.92 8.18
C LEU A 826 27.26 22.03 9.10
N SER A 827 26.95 21.90 10.39
CA SER A 827 27.54 22.66 11.48
C SER A 827 28.68 21.86 12.08
N ARG A 828 29.80 22.48 12.39
CA ARG A 828 30.97 21.82 13.00
C ARG A 828 31.56 22.69 14.11
N THR A 829 31.36 22.26 15.36
CA THR A 829 31.87 22.97 16.53
C THR A 829 33.23 22.38 16.92
N ILE A 830 34.30 23.22 16.96
CA ILE A 830 35.62 22.85 17.36
C ILE A 830 35.90 23.52 18.71
N THR A 831 36.00 22.72 19.78
CA THR A 831 36.31 23.21 21.12
C THR A 831 37.74 22.80 21.48
N LEU A 832 38.52 23.75 21.93
CA LEU A 832 39.91 23.58 22.33
C LEU A 832 40.05 23.90 23.83
N GLU A 833 40.68 23.01 24.57
CA GLU A 833 40.86 23.14 26.01
C GLU A 833 42.28 22.79 26.45
N GLY A 834 42.86 23.60 27.28
CA GLY A 834 44.20 23.47 27.84
C GLY A 834 45.31 23.73 26.80
N GLY A 835 46.51 23.90 27.28
CA GLY A 835 47.66 24.29 26.44
C GLY A 835 47.63 25.78 26.07
N GLU A 836 48.64 26.22 25.40
CA GLU A 836 48.76 27.58 24.88
C GLU A 836 48.03 27.71 23.55
N LEU A 837 47.08 28.62 23.40
CA LEU A 837 46.28 28.81 22.19
C LEU A 837 46.77 29.93 21.27
N GLY A 838 47.63 30.78 21.72
CA GLY A 838 48.22 31.90 20.95
C GLY A 838 48.93 31.44 19.67
N GLY A 839 48.68 32.11 18.56
CA GLY A 839 49.23 31.78 17.24
C GLY A 839 48.73 30.46 16.65
N LEU A 840 47.64 29.86 17.16
CA LEU A 840 47.06 28.63 16.65
C LEU A 840 46.05 28.96 15.57
N TYR A 841 46.14 28.27 14.44
CA TYR A 841 45.23 28.39 13.29
C TYR A 841 44.55 27.06 13.03
N PHE A 842 43.28 27.12 12.60
CA PHE A 842 42.47 25.98 12.14
C PHE A 842 42.29 26.03 10.63
N ARG A 843 42.57 24.91 9.95
CA ARG A 843 42.39 24.76 8.50
C ARG A 843 41.08 24.09 8.16
N ALA A 844 40.12 24.88 7.64
CA ALA A 844 38.80 24.43 7.34
C ALA A 844 38.69 23.70 5.98
N ALA A 845 39.50 24.10 4.98
CA ALA A 845 39.50 23.50 3.66
C ALA A 845 40.86 23.64 2.94
N VAL A 846 41.15 22.67 2.07
CA VAL A 846 42.19 22.77 1.01
C VAL A 846 41.55 22.30 -0.30
N HIS A 847 41.50 23.20 -1.29
CA HIS A 847 40.88 22.93 -2.59
C HIS A 847 41.52 23.78 -3.68
N PRO A 848 41.59 23.32 -4.95
CA PRO A 848 42.10 24.18 -6.04
C PRO A 848 41.34 25.52 -6.16
N GLU A 849 40.04 25.48 -5.91
CA GLU A 849 39.11 26.62 -5.96
C GLU A 849 38.69 27.01 -4.55
N VAL A 850 39.35 28.00 -3.94
CA VAL A 850 38.93 28.66 -2.70
C VAL A 850 38.94 30.15 -2.97
N ALA A 851 37.80 30.80 -2.84
CA ALA A 851 37.61 32.24 -3.00
C ALA A 851 37.11 32.87 -1.69
N GLY A 852 37.74 33.95 -1.27
CA GLY A 852 37.25 34.77 -0.15
C GLY A 852 36.07 35.62 -0.60
N GLU A 853 35.05 35.74 0.26
CA GLU A 853 33.90 36.58 0.05
C GLU A 853 34.01 37.90 0.82
N GLY A 854 33.31 38.94 0.39
CA GLY A 854 33.38 40.27 1.04
C GLY A 854 32.85 40.29 2.49
N ASP A 855 32.09 39.28 2.90
CA ASP A 855 31.55 39.12 4.27
C ASP A 855 32.48 38.32 5.20
N GLY A 856 33.70 37.99 4.76
CA GLY A 856 34.67 37.19 5.53
C GLY A 856 34.47 35.69 5.45
N SER A 857 33.46 35.18 4.74
CA SER A 857 33.26 33.74 4.43
C SER A 857 34.13 33.31 3.23
N VAL A 858 34.19 32.04 2.93
CA VAL A 858 34.87 31.49 1.77
C VAL A 858 33.99 30.56 0.99
N THR A 859 34.09 30.58 -0.33
CA THR A 859 33.45 29.62 -1.24
C THR A 859 34.49 28.61 -1.70
N VAL A 860 34.18 27.31 -1.55
CA VAL A 860 35.03 26.18 -1.88
C VAL A 860 34.40 25.33 -2.99
N GLY A 861 35.21 25.08 -4.05
CA GLY A 861 34.77 24.29 -5.21
C GLY A 861 33.56 24.88 -5.93
N GLY A 862 33.32 26.18 -5.83
CA GLY A 862 32.15 26.85 -6.41
C GLY A 862 30.80 26.43 -5.85
N THR A 863 30.74 25.49 -4.89
CA THR A 863 29.51 24.80 -4.46
C THR A 863 29.20 24.97 -2.99
N VAL A 864 30.15 25.16 -2.12
CA VAL A 864 29.94 25.26 -0.67
C VAL A 864 30.55 26.56 -0.12
N ASN A 865 29.73 27.35 0.54
CA ASN A 865 30.18 28.49 1.33
C ASN A 865 30.48 28.04 2.77
N ILE A 866 31.59 28.44 3.33
CA ILE A 866 32.00 28.16 4.70
C ILE A 866 32.10 29.49 5.48
N ARG A 867 31.40 29.56 6.61
CA ARG A 867 31.44 30.65 7.56
C ARG A 867 32.08 30.19 8.86
N ALA A 868 32.81 31.09 9.52
CA ALA A 868 33.42 30.84 10.79
C ALA A 868 32.97 31.86 11.84
N SER A 869 32.75 31.42 13.08
CA SER A 869 32.52 32.32 14.22
C SER A 869 33.17 31.78 15.49
N GLY A 870 33.72 32.66 16.31
CA GLY A 870 34.30 32.36 17.61
C GLY A 870 33.34 32.69 18.75
N LEU A 871 33.41 31.94 19.84
CA LEU A 871 32.67 32.22 21.05
C LEU A 871 33.45 33.18 21.95
N LEU A 872 32.87 34.36 22.22
CA LEU A 872 33.42 35.35 23.13
C LEU A 872 33.04 35.05 24.60
N PRO A 873 33.82 35.56 25.58
CA PRO A 873 33.37 35.58 26.97
C PRO A 873 31.99 36.26 27.08
N GLY A 874 31.06 35.62 27.77
CA GLY A 874 29.64 36.07 27.85
C GLY A 874 28.69 35.42 26.87
N GLY A 875 29.12 34.41 26.07
CA GLY A 875 28.25 33.55 25.25
C GLY A 875 27.85 34.14 23.88
N LYS A 876 28.33 35.32 23.52
CA LYS A 876 28.08 35.93 22.20
C LYS A 876 29.06 35.39 21.16
N ARG A 877 28.60 35.13 19.94
CA ARG A 877 29.45 34.73 18.82
C ARG A 877 29.86 35.92 17.95
N GLU A 878 31.12 35.97 17.55
CA GLU A 878 31.67 36.94 16.61
C GLU A 878 32.15 36.25 15.34
N ALA A 879 31.90 36.87 14.17
CA ALA A 879 32.35 36.34 12.90
C ALA A 879 33.88 36.37 12.81
N LEU A 880 34.46 35.23 12.44
CA LEU A 880 35.89 35.11 12.16
C LEU A 880 36.12 35.17 10.65
N LYS A 881 37.15 35.94 10.24
CA LYS A 881 37.52 36.04 8.83
C LYS A 881 38.48 34.92 8.45
N PHE A 882 38.26 34.36 7.27
CA PHE A 882 39.20 33.42 6.69
C PHE A 882 40.36 34.11 6.02
N LEU A 883 41.57 33.61 6.27
CA LEU A 883 42.73 33.85 5.49
C LEU A 883 42.80 32.82 4.36
N VAL A 884 42.74 33.28 3.12
CA VAL A 884 42.81 32.44 1.90
C VAL A 884 44.18 32.60 1.27
N ARG A 885 44.95 31.51 1.23
CA ARG A 885 46.35 31.56 0.79
C ARG A 885 46.76 30.36 -0.07
N PRO A 886 47.85 30.41 -0.83
CA PRO A 886 48.33 29.26 -1.60
C PRO A 886 48.74 28.07 -0.72
N SER A 887 48.49 26.86 -1.22
CA SER A 887 48.89 25.59 -0.59
C SER A 887 49.31 24.60 -1.69
N GLY A 888 50.53 24.70 -2.17
CA GLY A 888 51.03 23.97 -3.32
C GLY A 888 50.30 24.32 -4.61
N LYS A 889 49.61 23.31 -5.25
CA LYS A 889 48.75 23.50 -6.44
C LYS A 889 47.31 23.87 -6.08
N ALA A 890 47.00 23.97 -4.81
CA ALA A 890 45.69 24.32 -4.28
C ALA A 890 45.73 25.64 -3.51
N ARG A 891 44.58 26.02 -2.96
CA ARG A 891 44.45 27.12 -1.97
C ARG A 891 43.89 26.55 -0.69
N GLU A 892 44.17 27.16 0.43
CA GLU A 892 43.64 26.78 1.73
C GLU A 892 42.87 27.94 2.37
N ALA A 893 41.84 27.57 3.14
CA ALA A 893 41.10 28.47 3.99
C ALA A 893 41.43 28.16 5.44
N VAL A 894 42.09 29.11 6.12
CA VAL A 894 42.46 29.00 7.51
C VAL A 894 41.84 30.13 8.33
N VAL A 895 41.58 29.85 9.60
CA VAL A 895 41.03 30.82 10.54
C VAL A 895 41.90 30.85 11.77
N SER A 896 42.22 32.04 12.27
CA SER A 896 42.92 32.21 13.54
C SER A 896 42.01 31.82 14.70
N ILE A 897 42.53 31.02 15.62
CA ILE A 897 41.80 30.65 16.84
C ILE A 897 41.97 31.74 17.92
N GLY A 898 42.98 32.57 17.77
CA GLY A 898 43.36 33.73 18.51
C GLY A 898 42.69 34.01 19.83
N ASN A 899 43.24 33.47 20.95
CA ASN A 899 42.89 33.94 22.30
C ASN A 899 44.05 33.76 23.26
N GLU A 900 44.24 34.70 24.18
CA GLU A 900 45.17 34.64 25.32
C GLU A 900 44.63 33.75 26.47
N GLY A 901 43.67 32.87 26.22
CA GLY A 901 43.00 32.03 27.24
C GLY A 901 43.30 30.54 27.11
N ASP A 902 42.83 29.75 28.10
CA ASP A 902 42.99 28.28 28.16
C ASP A 902 41.95 27.52 27.35
N ALA A 903 40.95 28.19 26.77
CA ALA A 903 39.86 27.58 26.00
C ALA A 903 39.42 28.49 24.85
N ALA A 904 39.08 27.86 23.75
CA ALA A 904 38.47 28.52 22.57
C ALA A 904 37.44 27.61 21.90
N GLU A 905 36.44 28.24 21.31
CA GLU A 905 35.43 27.51 20.51
C GLU A 905 35.23 28.21 19.16
N VAL A 906 35.36 27.42 18.08
CA VAL A 906 35.16 27.88 16.72
C VAL A 906 34.00 27.08 16.11
N LEU A 907 32.97 27.76 15.60
CA LEU A 907 31.87 27.19 14.84
C LEU A 907 32.11 27.41 13.35
N LEU A 908 32.10 26.35 12.60
CA LEU A 908 32.16 26.37 11.13
C LEU A 908 30.81 25.88 10.57
N GLU A 909 30.25 26.62 9.61
CA GLU A 909 29.04 26.27 8.90
C GLU A 909 29.35 26.04 7.43
N TYR A 910 29.05 24.84 6.92
CA TYR A 910 29.24 24.43 5.51
C TYR A 910 27.89 24.45 4.82
N ARG A 911 27.62 25.44 3.97
CA ARG A 911 26.36 25.69 3.30
C ARG A 911 26.48 25.54 1.78
N TRP A 912 25.62 24.72 1.17
CA TRP A 912 25.59 24.61 -0.31
C TRP A 912 24.96 25.84 -0.94
N LEU A 913 25.60 26.35 -2.02
CA LEU A 913 25.21 27.59 -2.71
C LEU A 913 24.01 27.39 -3.65
N GLU A 914 23.91 26.25 -4.33
CA GLU A 914 22.85 25.94 -5.29
C GLU A 914 22.08 24.66 -4.90
N GLU A 915 20.76 24.70 -5.13
CA GLU A 915 19.95 23.50 -5.25
C GLU A 915 19.77 23.21 -6.75
N GLU A 916 20.33 22.11 -7.25
CA GLU A 916 19.87 21.57 -8.52
C GLU A 916 18.39 21.18 -8.39
N LYS A 917 17.56 21.73 -9.30
CA LYS A 917 16.13 21.46 -9.44
C LYS A 917 15.81 19.98 -9.67
#